data_b95fabde850a05a4730e807343a9d0a1
#
_entry.id   b95fabde850a05a4730e807343a9d0a1
#
_cell.length_a   1.000
_cell.length_b   1.000
_cell.length_c   1.000
_cell.angle_alpha   90.00
_cell.angle_beta   90.00
_cell.angle_gamma   90.00
#
_symmetry.space_group_name_H-M   'P 1'
#
loop_
_entity.id
_entity.type
_entity.pdbx_description
1 polymer ?
#
loop_
_entity_poly.entity_id
_entity_poly.type
_entity_poly.pdbx_seq_one_letter_code
_entity_poly.pdbx_strand_id
1 'polypeptide(L)'
;GRGGRGGRGGRGRGRGRGREGDPNLSAEISKRIGVNQDLAKASKIDDVRFVVQKNGNAEAFNAVNVATAYSRLGRHVRDWERGTLDDAEWYLALERRARTILPEMSAWAASSVTWALGRTGRDPGAEFWVDLEAKLCAVADELEPQGVANVLWGLAALEHRASPRLRDALEAAAVKHCRFASKEGGRDAKRAPVRAPPRRDDRRRPNEGHSPGFKPYELTMMFWALTRLGDEPGMELRGLFEAQCGRQLHLLKPQELSMVASAYGRVERVAPLLAAVAEESVMRAGLNNFKPNEIANLMWGLAKVHARQLSDGVNFGDLDDRFALDDPEGFGALTRLLAPGVSGKALVRQDLLDVFVDEFSARAHEFTSGDMALSAWAIATLTAKPTRYETRFELDGDGSSATVEVAQANELPSKVAALEPIESAAVVRVKEFSPLDFANLLWAFAKLNHTPGDRFQAEFEEAVIEKISKFDAQVLANTVYAYAALQLPGAMNVLPLIGRHFKDRLHEFKPRELLMVLWAFTRCSYDPGADAMARFERAMRPMTDNLAPDEVTQYLWASAVLKYRPTQGALRGFETRIVDCPSRFSGTSITLTLWAYGTLNLPPPYAVMDRFGDELELSRADEFYPQDLSLGFWSAAVIMTQPKADDVSMVNALDTGARERVLRQMAKHLSSLGATSVSPEGLSAIYMAILAVEMHSPLLFAELKSNWGHLAAAAESSWRATKGKGPTVSKLQKAVGKTLDELGVEYESEKLVRGGLIRPDFVVKGKAKIVVEVDGPYHFSVEPSAASDAGEELEDWFGGGGGETPDALEKDRFGFGSVLRPLGGTILRNQLLSSWGWNVVTVSYRDWVKADNDTSGGAKREYLKGLLDQAGYS
;
A
#
# COMPACT_ATOMS: atom_id res chain seq x y z
N GLY A 1 12.42 -30.35 -80.96
CA GLY A 1 12.42 -30.03 -82.34
C GLY A 1 12.24 -28.57 -82.65
N ARG A 2 13.21 -27.94 -83.23
CA ARG A 2 13.15 -26.94 -84.32
C ARG A 2 12.21 -25.72 -84.06
N GLY A 3 12.61 -24.48 -84.10
CA GLY A 3 13.43 -23.67 -84.99
C GLY A 3 12.72 -22.32 -84.97
N GLY A 4 13.30 -21.18 -84.92
CA GLY A 4 14.16 -20.51 -85.77
C GLY A 4 13.72 -19.07 -85.98
N ARG A 5 14.60 -18.10 -85.91
CA ARG A 5 14.68 -16.79 -86.66
C ARG A 5 13.51 -15.77 -86.47
N GLY A 6 13.74 -14.51 -86.36
CA GLY A 6 14.81 -13.62 -86.69
C GLY A 6 14.25 -12.15 -86.70
N GLY A 7 15.15 -11.18 -86.60
CA GLY A 7 15.04 -9.90 -87.34
C GLY A 7 14.81 -8.65 -86.52
N ARG A 8 15.86 -7.91 -86.23
CA ARG A 8 16.33 -6.62 -86.76
C ARG A 8 15.38 -5.36 -86.59
N GLY A 9 15.98 -4.35 -85.98
CA GLY A 9 15.81 -2.90 -86.21
C GLY A 9 15.50 -2.13 -84.94
N GLY A 10 16.19 -1.14 -84.51
CA GLY A 10 17.08 -0.21 -85.05
C GLY A 10 17.04 1.12 -84.38
N ARG A 11 18.14 1.58 -83.81
CA ARG A 11 18.49 2.97 -83.66
C ARG A 11 17.61 3.97 -82.91
N GLY A 12 18.16 4.50 -81.79
CA GLY A 12 17.83 5.76 -81.20
C GLY A 12 18.93 6.22 -80.23
N ARG A 13 19.98 6.82 -80.68
CA ARG A 13 21.06 7.46 -79.90
C ARG A 13 20.47 8.80 -79.38
N GLY A 14 20.18 8.91 -78.11
CA GLY A 14 20.06 10.15 -77.37
C GLY A 14 21.37 10.35 -76.55
N ARG A 15 22.32 11.16 -77.04
CA ARG A 15 23.44 11.64 -76.25
C ARG A 15 22.92 12.68 -75.26
N GLY A 16 22.63 12.28 -74.04
CA GLY A 16 22.59 13.17 -72.92
C GLY A 16 24.03 13.51 -72.50
N ARG A 17 24.39 14.80 -72.54
CA ARG A 17 25.66 15.35 -72.06
C ARG A 17 25.75 15.02 -70.57
N GLY A 18 26.60 14.06 -70.15
CA GLY A 18 27.04 13.85 -68.81
C GLY A 18 27.76 15.14 -68.34
N ARG A 19 27.23 15.75 -67.29
CA ARG A 19 28.07 16.59 -66.43
C ARG A 19 29.15 15.69 -65.92
N GLU A 20 30.41 16.01 -66.29
CA GLU A 20 31.61 15.46 -65.65
C GLU A 20 31.52 15.79 -64.16
N GLY A 21 31.13 14.82 -63.34
CA GLY A 21 31.22 14.91 -61.92
C GLY A 21 32.69 14.95 -61.54
N ASP A 22 33.07 15.82 -60.63
CA ASP A 22 34.37 15.93 -60.03
C ASP A 22 34.88 14.52 -59.67
N PRO A 23 35.99 14.01 -60.20
CA PRO A 23 36.49 12.68 -59.92
C PRO A 23 36.86 12.49 -58.45
N ASN A 24 37.19 13.54 -57.72
CA ASN A 24 37.42 13.52 -56.27
C ASN A 24 36.13 13.26 -55.51
N LEU A 25 34.98 13.85 -55.90
CA LEU A 25 33.70 13.65 -55.31
C LEU A 25 33.19 12.18 -55.52
N SER A 26 33.50 11.59 -56.69
CA SER A 26 33.16 10.19 -56.97
C SER A 26 33.97 9.22 -56.12
N ALA A 27 35.28 9.50 -55.90
CA ALA A 27 36.14 8.69 -55.04
C ALA A 27 35.73 8.77 -53.57
N GLU A 28 35.35 9.95 -53.07
CA GLU A 28 34.90 10.13 -51.70
C GLU A 28 33.57 9.44 -51.43
N ILE A 29 32.63 9.53 -52.33
CA ILE A 29 31.33 8.82 -52.21
C ILE A 29 31.58 7.30 -52.18
N SER A 30 32.49 6.80 -53.05
CA SER A 30 32.85 5.37 -53.07
C SER A 30 33.47 4.91 -51.73
N LYS A 31 34.34 5.75 -51.13
CA LYS A 31 34.95 5.50 -49.83
C LYS A 31 33.90 5.45 -48.72
N ARG A 32 32.97 6.41 -48.69
CA ARG A 32 31.83 6.45 -47.70
C ARG A 32 30.95 5.20 -47.80
N ILE A 33 30.66 4.75 -49.04
CA ILE A 33 29.88 3.51 -49.26
C ILE A 33 30.65 2.27 -48.78
N GLY A 34 31.98 2.20 -49.06
CA GLY A 34 32.82 1.09 -48.60
C GLY A 34 32.87 0.97 -47.09
N VAL A 35 33.09 2.10 -46.38
CA VAL A 35 33.03 2.12 -44.90
C VAL A 35 31.67 1.65 -44.38
N ASN A 36 30.57 2.10 -44.97
CA ASN A 36 29.24 1.67 -44.56
C ASN A 36 28.98 0.17 -44.77
N GLN A 37 29.52 -0.40 -45.90
CA GLN A 37 29.45 -1.83 -46.19
C GLN A 37 30.24 -2.66 -45.17
N ASP A 38 31.40 -2.19 -44.72
CA ASP A 38 32.22 -2.85 -43.71
C ASP A 38 31.49 -2.83 -42.33
N LEU A 39 30.94 -1.69 -41.94
CA LEU A 39 30.10 -1.58 -40.74
C LEU A 39 28.87 -2.49 -40.85
N ALA A 40 28.21 -2.54 -42.00
CA ALA A 40 27.01 -3.37 -42.19
C ALA A 40 27.29 -4.87 -42.08
N LYS A 41 28.51 -5.31 -42.35
CA LYS A 41 28.99 -6.70 -42.22
C LYS A 41 29.48 -7.04 -40.80
N ALA A 42 29.69 -6.03 -39.93
CA ALA A 42 30.18 -6.24 -38.58
C ALA A 42 29.22 -7.18 -37.85
N SER A 43 29.77 -8.23 -37.21
CA SER A 43 29.06 -9.32 -36.51
C SER A 43 29.30 -9.29 -34.99
N LYS A 44 30.26 -8.48 -34.53
CA LYS A 44 30.64 -8.30 -33.12
C LYS A 44 31.17 -6.89 -32.89
N ILE A 45 31.31 -6.49 -31.62
CA ILE A 45 31.80 -5.17 -31.21
C ILE A 45 33.18 -4.89 -31.77
N ASP A 46 34.09 -5.86 -31.74
CA ASP A 46 35.45 -5.71 -32.25
C ASP A 46 35.51 -5.36 -33.76
N ASP A 47 34.57 -5.88 -34.53
CA ASP A 47 34.51 -5.53 -35.98
C ASP A 47 34.15 -4.05 -36.13
N VAL A 48 33.21 -3.54 -35.31
CA VAL A 48 32.87 -2.11 -35.33
C VAL A 48 34.04 -1.25 -34.86
N ARG A 49 34.71 -1.69 -33.75
CA ARG A 49 35.90 -1.03 -33.22
C ARG A 49 36.98 -0.86 -34.31
N PHE A 50 37.30 -1.92 -35.01
CA PHE A 50 38.30 -1.90 -36.07
C PHE A 50 37.98 -0.87 -37.18
N VAL A 51 36.71 -0.84 -37.63
CA VAL A 51 36.30 0.12 -38.68
C VAL A 51 36.34 1.56 -38.18
N VAL A 52 35.91 1.82 -36.91
CA VAL A 52 35.93 3.14 -36.29
C VAL A 52 37.35 3.62 -36.07
N GLN A 53 38.26 2.80 -35.56
CA GLN A 53 39.67 3.16 -35.35
C GLN A 53 40.34 3.50 -36.67
N LYS A 54 40.04 2.79 -37.76
CA LYS A 54 40.61 3.02 -39.08
C LYS A 54 40.09 4.28 -39.75
N ASN A 55 38.83 4.66 -39.54
CA ASN A 55 38.14 5.66 -40.35
C ASN A 55 37.46 6.78 -39.52
N GLY A 56 37.35 6.66 -38.20
CA GLY A 56 36.50 7.50 -37.37
C GLY A 56 36.83 9.01 -37.38
N ASN A 57 38.11 9.36 -37.60
CA ASN A 57 38.57 10.75 -37.69
C ASN A 57 38.59 11.30 -39.15
N ALA A 58 38.23 10.47 -40.12
CA ALA A 58 38.23 10.89 -41.52
C ALA A 58 36.94 11.67 -41.87
N GLU A 59 37.03 12.71 -42.68
CA GLU A 59 35.85 13.43 -43.21
C GLU A 59 34.90 12.47 -43.96
N ALA A 60 35.41 11.41 -44.52
CA ALA A 60 34.62 10.34 -45.14
C ALA A 60 33.72 9.57 -44.18
N PHE A 61 33.92 9.69 -42.82
CA PHE A 61 33.05 9.02 -41.82
C PHE A 61 31.85 9.93 -41.53
N ASN A 62 30.84 9.82 -42.37
CA ASN A 62 29.69 10.70 -42.43
C ASN A 62 28.53 10.26 -41.46
N ALA A 63 27.44 11.02 -41.44
CA ALA A 63 26.27 10.75 -40.58
C ALA A 63 25.70 9.33 -40.76
N VAL A 64 25.68 8.76 -41.95
CA VAL A 64 25.20 7.40 -42.20
C VAL A 64 26.17 6.36 -41.63
N ASN A 65 27.47 6.58 -41.74
CA ASN A 65 28.48 5.69 -41.18
C ASN A 65 28.41 5.68 -39.62
N VAL A 66 28.29 6.87 -39.01
CA VAL A 66 28.14 7.00 -37.56
C VAL A 66 26.86 6.28 -37.07
N ALA A 67 25.73 6.57 -37.69
CA ALA A 67 24.45 5.92 -37.32
C ALA A 67 24.50 4.39 -37.50
N THR A 68 25.19 3.90 -38.57
CA THR A 68 25.38 2.45 -38.79
C THR A 68 26.31 1.86 -37.72
N ALA A 69 27.37 2.53 -37.34
CA ALA A 69 28.27 2.10 -36.26
C ALA A 69 27.50 1.96 -34.93
N TYR A 70 26.77 3.00 -34.54
CA TYR A 70 25.91 2.96 -33.34
C TYR A 70 24.88 1.84 -33.43
N SER A 71 24.16 1.72 -34.53
CA SER A 71 23.16 0.67 -34.72
C SER A 71 23.76 -0.75 -34.59
N ARG A 72 25.00 -0.97 -35.07
CA ARG A 72 25.67 -2.25 -34.91
C ARG A 72 26.14 -2.48 -33.49
N LEU A 73 26.67 -1.47 -32.80
CA LEU A 73 27.00 -1.56 -31.38
C LEU A 73 25.79 -1.94 -30.56
N GLY A 74 24.69 -1.23 -30.72
CA GLY A 74 23.46 -1.53 -29.99
C GLY A 74 22.88 -2.93 -30.23
N ARG A 75 23.15 -3.52 -31.43
CA ARG A 75 22.69 -4.91 -31.75
C ARG A 75 23.60 -5.97 -31.16
N HIS A 76 24.90 -5.72 -31.01
CA HIS A 76 25.88 -6.71 -30.62
C HIS A 76 26.30 -6.62 -29.15
N VAL A 77 26.04 -5.49 -28.46
CA VAL A 77 26.30 -5.35 -27.02
C VAL A 77 25.43 -6.31 -26.23
N ARG A 78 26.08 -7.10 -25.36
CA ARG A 78 25.40 -7.97 -24.41
C ARG A 78 25.18 -7.24 -23.09
N ASP A 79 24.22 -7.67 -22.30
CA ASP A 79 23.85 -6.96 -21.05
C ASP A 79 25.01 -6.86 -20.05
N TRP A 80 25.89 -7.85 -19.99
CA TRP A 80 27.11 -7.85 -19.17
C TRP A 80 28.26 -7.00 -19.75
N GLU A 81 28.17 -6.58 -21.01
CA GLU A 81 29.15 -5.68 -21.66
C GLU A 81 28.74 -4.20 -21.53
N ARG A 82 27.59 -3.89 -20.98
CA ARG A 82 27.13 -2.51 -20.74
C ARG A 82 28.09 -1.83 -19.77
N GLY A 83 28.47 -0.60 -20.08
CA GLY A 83 29.44 0.18 -19.32
C GLY A 83 30.91 -0.16 -19.57
N THR A 84 31.25 -1.32 -20.17
CA THR A 84 32.64 -1.66 -20.49
C THR A 84 33.23 -0.80 -21.62
N LEU A 85 32.38 -0.10 -22.37
CA LEU A 85 32.76 0.78 -23.45
C LEU A 85 33.04 2.22 -23.02
N ASP A 86 32.74 2.58 -21.78
CA ASP A 86 32.67 3.97 -21.32
C ASP A 86 34.01 4.70 -21.39
N ASP A 87 35.12 4.02 -21.08
CA ASP A 87 36.48 4.58 -21.11
C ASP A 87 37.27 4.21 -22.38
N ALA A 88 36.63 3.55 -23.34
CA ALA A 88 37.30 3.12 -24.55
C ALA A 88 37.56 4.28 -25.51
N GLU A 89 38.85 4.66 -25.75
CA GLU A 89 39.22 5.82 -26.57
C GLU A 89 38.59 5.80 -27.98
N TRP A 90 38.43 4.63 -28.58
CA TRP A 90 37.77 4.50 -29.90
C TRP A 90 36.30 4.83 -29.87
N TYR A 91 35.63 4.53 -28.73
CA TYR A 91 34.20 4.84 -28.54
C TYR A 91 34.02 6.35 -28.28
N LEU A 92 34.90 6.93 -27.47
CA LEU A 92 34.92 8.37 -27.23
C LEU A 92 35.22 9.15 -28.52
N ALA A 93 36.07 8.62 -29.39
CA ALA A 93 36.31 9.20 -30.72
C ALA A 93 35.06 9.13 -31.62
N LEU A 94 34.31 8.02 -31.59
CA LEU A 94 33.02 7.89 -32.27
C LEU A 94 31.99 8.90 -31.74
N GLU A 95 31.94 9.10 -30.44
CA GLU A 95 31.05 10.03 -29.77
C GLU A 95 31.36 11.49 -30.14
N ARG A 96 32.64 11.88 -30.08
CA ARG A 96 33.10 13.20 -30.56
C ARG A 96 32.75 13.44 -32.03
N ARG A 97 32.95 12.42 -32.87
CA ARG A 97 32.56 12.52 -34.28
C ARG A 97 31.04 12.64 -34.46
N ALA A 98 30.28 11.84 -33.73
CA ALA A 98 28.81 11.92 -33.73
C ALA A 98 28.33 13.33 -33.42
N ARG A 99 28.85 13.95 -32.35
CA ARG A 99 28.50 15.31 -31.95
C ARG A 99 28.83 16.34 -33.06
N THR A 100 29.98 16.22 -33.67
CA THR A 100 30.39 17.14 -34.76
C THR A 100 29.42 17.13 -35.92
N ILE A 101 28.88 15.97 -36.30
CA ILE A 101 28.01 15.79 -37.48
C ILE A 101 26.52 15.70 -37.15
N LEU A 102 26.14 15.93 -35.91
CA LEU A 102 24.71 15.96 -35.50
C LEU A 102 23.85 16.85 -36.40
N PRO A 103 24.26 18.11 -36.76
CA PRO A 103 23.47 18.97 -37.66
C PRO A 103 23.14 18.33 -39.00
N GLU A 104 24.03 17.45 -39.52
CA GLU A 104 23.86 16.78 -40.82
C GLU A 104 23.03 15.48 -40.72
N MET A 105 22.74 15.00 -39.54
CA MET A 105 22.00 13.72 -39.33
C MET A 105 20.58 13.82 -39.85
N SER A 106 20.13 12.81 -40.55
CA SER A 106 18.70 12.61 -40.87
C SER A 106 17.94 12.11 -39.61
N ALA A 107 16.61 12.13 -39.66
CA ALA A 107 15.74 11.57 -38.64
C ALA A 107 16.08 10.11 -38.29
N TRP A 108 16.37 9.27 -39.31
CA TRP A 108 16.80 7.88 -39.12
C TRP A 108 18.15 7.79 -38.39
N ALA A 109 19.12 8.66 -38.74
CA ALA A 109 20.44 8.65 -38.11
C ALA A 109 20.37 9.08 -36.63
N ALA A 110 19.68 10.17 -36.32
CA ALA A 110 19.50 10.66 -34.94
C ALA A 110 18.76 9.64 -34.06
N SER A 111 17.66 9.06 -34.55
CA SER A 111 16.92 8.03 -33.81
C SER A 111 17.74 6.75 -33.60
N SER A 112 18.59 6.37 -34.55
CA SER A 112 19.46 5.19 -34.42
C SER A 112 20.56 5.40 -33.39
N VAL A 113 21.13 6.59 -33.29
CA VAL A 113 22.10 6.97 -32.25
C VAL A 113 21.45 6.92 -30.88
N THR A 114 20.29 7.56 -30.71
CA THR A 114 19.56 7.58 -29.44
C THR A 114 19.23 6.16 -28.95
N TRP A 115 18.70 5.32 -29.84
CA TRP A 115 18.44 3.91 -29.54
C TRP A 115 19.70 3.16 -29.13
N ALA A 116 20.82 3.37 -29.80
CA ALA A 116 22.06 2.66 -29.50
C ALA A 116 22.66 3.09 -28.16
N LEU A 117 22.60 4.38 -27.83
CA LEU A 117 22.99 4.89 -26.51
C LEU A 117 22.21 4.16 -25.39
N GLY A 118 20.88 4.05 -25.52
CA GLY A 118 20.07 3.27 -24.60
C GLY A 118 20.44 1.78 -24.53
N ARG A 119 20.81 1.16 -25.66
CA ARG A 119 21.22 -0.26 -25.71
C ARG A 119 22.58 -0.50 -25.07
N THR A 120 23.52 0.41 -25.26
CA THR A 120 24.87 0.33 -24.66
C THR A 120 24.88 0.75 -23.19
N GLY A 121 23.84 1.45 -22.71
CA GLY A 121 23.79 2.01 -21.36
C GLY A 121 24.69 3.23 -21.18
N ARG A 122 25.14 3.84 -22.30
CA ARG A 122 26.08 4.96 -22.30
C ARG A 122 25.35 6.30 -22.21
N ASP A 123 25.56 7.05 -21.14
CA ASP A 123 25.22 8.46 -21.06
C ASP A 123 26.32 9.31 -21.70
N PRO A 124 26.04 10.02 -22.81
CA PRO A 124 27.08 10.81 -23.51
C PRO A 124 27.33 12.18 -22.83
N GLY A 125 26.63 12.49 -21.74
CA GLY A 125 26.78 13.74 -21.00
C GLY A 125 25.90 14.89 -21.50
N ALA A 126 25.73 15.89 -20.64
CA ALA A 126 24.74 16.96 -20.79
C ALA A 126 24.88 17.76 -22.11
N GLU A 127 26.11 18.09 -22.53
CA GLU A 127 26.30 18.86 -23.74
C GLU A 127 25.89 18.09 -25.01
N PHE A 128 26.16 16.79 -25.05
CA PHE A 128 25.73 15.95 -26.18
C PHE A 128 24.21 15.85 -26.23
N TRP A 129 23.56 15.72 -25.05
CA TRP A 129 22.11 15.69 -24.97
C TRP A 129 21.46 16.97 -25.48
N VAL A 130 22.00 18.14 -25.13
CA VAL A 130 21.48 19.44 -25.62
C VAL A 130 21.49 19.47 -27.14
N ASP A 131 22.62 19.09 -27.75
CA ASP A 131 22.77 19.08 -29.20
C ASP A 131 21.88 18.02 -29.89
N LEU A 132 21.79 16.82 -29.31
CA LEU A 132 20.97 15.73 -29.83
C LEU A 132 19.48 16.03 -29.72
N GLU A 133 19.00 16.58 -28.58
CA GLU A 133 17.62 16.99 -28.41
C GLU A 133 17.21 18.09 -29.39
N ALA A 134 18.08 19.10 -29.58
CA ALA A 134 17.84 20.16 -30.57
C ALA A 134 17.68 19.57 -31.98
N LYS A 135 18.52 18.59 -32.33
CA LYS A 135 18.42 17.89 -33.62
C LYS A 135 17.17 17.05 -33.73
N LEU A 136 16.84 16.27 -32.68
CA LEU A 136 15.62 15.45 -32.66
C LEU A 136 14.36 16.32 -32.80
N CYS A 137 14.30 17.47 -32.11
CA CYS A 137 13.19 18.44 -32.28
C CYS A 137 13.08 18.95 -33.73
N ALA A 138 14.22 19.22 -34.39
CA ALA A 138 14.22 19.74 -35.75
C ALA A 138 13.73 18.71 -36.80
N VAL A 139 13.90 17.40 -36.52
CA VAL A 139 13.53 16.32 -37.44
C VAL A 139 12.37 15.48 -36.96
N ALA A 140 11.66 15.89 -35.88
CA ALA A 140 10.58 15.12 -35.29
C ALA A 140 9.46 14.76 -36.29
N ASP A 141 9.08 15.70 -37.13
CA ASP A 141 8.04 15.51 -38.18
C ASP A 141 8.46 14.52 -39.28
N GLU A 142 9.77 14.26 -39.44
CA GLU A 142 10.34 13.34 -40.40
C GLU A 142 10.55 11.93 -39.84
N LEU A 143 10.37 11.77 -38.51
CA LEU A 143 10.51 10.47 -37.85
C LEU A 143 9.43 9.50 -38.36
N GLU A 144 9.85 8.34 -38.82
CA GLU A 144 8.94 7.23 -39.06
C GLU A 144 8.49 6.58 -37.72
N PRO A 145 7.42 5.75 -37.67
CA PRO A 145 6.94 5.09 -36.43
C PRO A 145 8.07 4.40 -35.65
N GLN A 146 8.94 3.67 -36.34
CA GLN A 146 10.11 3.02 -35.72
C GLN A 146 11.08 4.05 -35.13
N GLY A 147 11.25 5.20 -35.80
CA GLY A 147 12.12 6.27 -35.32
C GLY A 147 11.62 6.87 -34.01
N VAL A 148 10.32 7.18 -33.95
CA VAL A 148 9.67 7.68 -32.70
C VAL A 148 9.84 6.67 -31.57
N ALA A 149 9.53 5.41 -31.79
CA ALA A 149 9.67 4.35 -30.80
C ALA A 149 11.12 4.15 -30.34
N ASN A 150 12.09 4.23 -31.25
CA ASN A 150 13.52 4.11 -30.95
C ASN A 150 14.04 5.27 -30.09
N VAL A 151 13.64 6.52 -30.39
CA VAL A 151 14.02 7.69 -29.58
C VAL A 151 13.48 7.57 -28.17
N LEU A 152 12.17 7.36 -28.03
CA LEU A 152 11.52 7.24 -26.73
C LEU A 152 12.11 6.09 -25.91
N TRP A 153 12.33 4.94 -26.53
CA TRP A 153 12.94 3.80 -25.85
C TRP A 153 14.38 4.08 -25.40
N GLY A 154 15.18 4.75 -26.25
CA GLY A 154 16.56 5.12 -25.89
C GLY A 154 16.61 6.06 -24.68
N LEU A 155 15.75 7.08 -24.67
CA LEU A 155 15.59 8.00 -23.53
C LEU A 155 15.15 7.25 -22.26
N ALA A 156 14.15 6.37 -22.38
CA ALA A 156 13.63 5.59 -21.24
C ALA A 156 14.66 4.58 -20.68
N ALA A 157 15.49 4.00 -21.57
CA ALA A 157 16.54 3.05 -21.16
C ALA A 157 17.67 3.72 -20.36
N LEU A 158 17.93 5.00 -20.58
CA LEU A 158 18.93 5.82 -19.88
C LEU A 158 18.30 6.69 -18.77
N GLU A 159 16.99 6.60 -18.58
CA GLU A 159 16.23 7.44 -17.63
C GLU A 159 16.47 8.94 -17.86
N HIS A 160 16.79 9.30 -19.12
CA HIS A 160 17.04 10.69 -19.50
C HIS A 160 15.71 11.43 -19.71
N ARG A 161 15.45 12.42 -18.85
CA ARG A 161 14.26 13.27 -18.96
C ARG A 161 14.44 14.29 -20.09
N ALA A 162 13.77 14.03 -21.20
CA ALA A 162 13.77 14.94 -22.34
C ALA A 162 13.19 16.32 -21.97
N SER A 163 13.66 17.36 -22.67
CA SER A 163 13.08 18.70 -22.57
C SER A 163 11.59 18.69 -22.94
N PRO A 164 10.76 19.59 -22.36
CA PRO A 164 9.35 19.70 -22.71
C PRO A 164 9.13 19.82 -24.23
N ARG A 165 9.98 20.58 -24.88
CA ARG A 165 9.92 20.79 -26.35
C ARG A 165 10.09 19.48 -27.12
N LEU A 166 11.05 18.62 -26.73
CA LEU A 166 11.26 17.32 -27.37
C LEU A 166 10.10 16.37 -27.10
N ARG A 167 9.59 16.36 -25.87
CA ARG A 167 8.42 15.53 -25.51
C ARG A 167 7.20 15.88 -26.35
N ASP A 168 6.86 17.16 -26.44
CA ASP A 168 5.72 17.62 -27.22
C ASP A 168 5.89 17.28 -28.71
N ALA A 169 7.10 17.43 -29.26
CA ALA A 169 7.39 17.07 -30.64
C ALA A 169 7.26 15.56 -30.91
N LEU A 170 7.74 14.71 -30.00
CA LEU A 170 7.63 13.25 -30.11
C LEU A 170 6.18 12.79 -29.95
N GLU A 171 5.43 13.38 -29.03
CA GLU A 171 4.02 13.07 -28.85
C GLU A 171 3.21 13.49 -30.08
N ALA A 172 3.43 14.66 -30.64
CA ALA A 172 2.79 15.10 -31.89
C ALA A 172 3.10 14.14 -33.06
N ALA A 173 4.37 13.70 -33.21
CA ALA A 173 4.76 12.71 -34.19
C ALA A 173 4.04 11.36 -33.96
N ALA A 174 3.91 10.91 -32.71
CA ALA A 174 3.19 9.69 -32.37
C ALA A 174 1.69 9.79 -32.71
N VAL A 175 1.04 10.89 -32.35
CA VAL A 175 -0.37 11.17 -32.69
C VAL A 175 -0.58 11.14 -34.19
N LYS A 176 0.30 11.80 -34.97
CA LYS A 176 0.26 11.82 -36.43
C LYS A 176 0.22 10.41 -37.03
N HIS A 177 1.09 9.52 -36.58
CA HIS A 177 1.17 8.14 -37.08
C HIS A 177 -0.02 7.28 -36.61
N CYS A 178 -0.52 7.47 -35.39
CA CYS A 178 -1.70 6.77 -34.89
C CYS A 178 -2.98 7.19 -35.66
N ARG A 179 -3.13 8.50 -35.96
CA ARG A 179 -4.27 9.02 -36.75
C ARG A 179 -4.28 8.49 -38.18
N PHE A 180 -3.11 8.34 -38.78
CA PHE A 180 -3.01 7.82 -40.15
C PHE A 180 -3.51 6.36 -40.24
N ALA A 181 -3.10 5.51 -39.28
CA ALA A 181 -3.56 4.14 -39.19
C ALA A 181 -5.08 4.01 -38.99
N SER A 182 -5.71 4.99 -38.31
CA SER A 182 -7.16 4.99 -38.11
C SER A 182 -7.98 5.30 -39.38
N LYS A 183 -7.43 6.13 -40.28
CA LYS A 183 -8.12 6.52 -41.54
C LYS A 183 -8.07 5.44 -42.62
N GLU A 184 -7.03 4.60 -42.65
CA GLU A 184 -6.90 3.52 -43.63
C GLU A 184 -7.67 2.27 -43.23
N GLY A 185 -7.81 1.95 -41.95
CA GLY A 185 -8.59 0.80 -41.47
C GLY A 185 -10.07 0.82 -41.86
N GLY A 186 -10.65 2.01 -42.14
CA GLY A 186 -12.03 2.15 -42.60
C GLY A 186 -12.25 1.95 -44.11
N ARG A 187 -11.20 2.04 -44.91
CA ARG A 187 -11.36 1.93 -46.40
C ARG A 187 -11.11 0.54 -46.94
N ASP A 188 -10.26 -0.27 -46.32
CA ASP A 188 -9.86 -1.59 -46.83
C ASP A 188 -10.66 -2.78 -46.28
N ALA A 189 -11.42 -2.59 -45.20
CA ALA A 189 -12.23 -3.69 -44.61
C ALA A 189 -13.39 -4.16 -45.48
N LYS A 190 -13.80 -3.41 -46.54
CA LYS A 190 -14.90 -3.74 -47.44
C LYS A 190 -14.48 -4.29 -48.80
N ARG A 191 -13.17 -4.42 -49.10
CA ARG A 191 -12.70 -4.86 -50.42
C ARG A 191 -11.36 -5.64 -50.36
N ALA A 192 -11.28 -6.74 -49.72
CA ALA A 192 -10.16 -7.65 -49.91
C ALA A 192 -10.66 -9.06 -50.28
N PRO A 193 -10.48 -9.49 -51.52
CA PRO A 193 -10.59 -10.90 -51.80
C PRO A 193 -9.36 -11.61 -51.24
N VAL A 194 -9.59 -12.80 -50.67
CA VAL A 194 -8.53 -13.72 -50.18
C VAL A 194 -7.45 -13.86 -51.26
N ARG A 195 -6.30 -13.22 -51.07
CA ARG A 195 -5.15 -13.39 -51.99
C ARG A 195 -4.32 -14.58 -51.52
N ALA A 196 -4.01 -15.44 -52.53
CA ALA A 196 -3.06 -16.54 -52.40
C ALA A 196 -1.67 -16.09 -51.89
N PRO A 197 -0.89 -16.97 -51.24
CA PRO A 197 0.42 -16.63 -50.70
C PRO A 197 1.37 -16.12 -51.79
N PRO A 198 2.23 -15.11 -51.51
CA PRO A 198 3.11 -14.50 -52.49
C PRO A 198 4.16 -15.50 -53.00
N ARG A 199 4.35 -15.53 -54.32
CA ARG A 199 5.37 -16.34 -55.00
C ARG A 199 6.76 -15.83 -54.67
N ARG A 200 7.76 -16.71 -54.60
CA ARG A 200 9.13 -16.54 -54.19
C ARG A 200 9.96 -15.48 -54.95
N ASP A 201 9.43 -14.87 -56.05
CA ASP A 201 10.18 -14.00 -56.96
C ASP A 201 10.01 -12.48 -56.73
N ASP A 202 9.17 -12.04 -55.76
CA ASP A 202 8.91 -10.59 -55.52
C ASP A 202 9.93 -9.92 -54.59
N ARG A 203 11.16 -10.43 -54.48
CA ARG A 203 12.21 -9.88 -53.60
C ARG A 203 12.94 -8.65 -54.14
N ARG A 204 12.51 -8.03 -55.18
CA ARG A 204 13.20 -6.85 -55.79
C ARG A 204 12.25 -5.74 -56.16
N ARG A 205 11.63 -5.07 -55.21
CA ARG A 205 11.25 -3.66 -55.32
C ARG A 205 11.46 -2.99 -53.96
N PRO A 206 12.45 -2.06 -53.89
CA PRO A 206 12.50 -1.13 -52.75
C PRO A 206 11.44 -0.07 -52.98
N ASN A 207 10.69 0.24 -51.89
CA ASN A 207 9.82 1.44 -51.75
C ASN A 207 8.44 1.45 -52.41
N GLU A 208 7.63 0.42 -52.26
CA GLU A 208 6.15 0.60 -52.27
C GLU A 208 5.53 -0.27 -51.21
N GLY A 209 5.14 0.36 -50.08
CA GLY A 209 4.38 -0.29 -49.02
C GLY A 209 4.86 -0.04 -47.58
N HIS A 210 5.27 1.16 -47.25
CA HIS A 210 5.39 1.53 -45.81
C HIS A 210 3.96 1.68 -45.29
N SER A 211 3.56 0.75 -44.39
CA SER A 211 2.36 0.95 -43.57
C SER A 211 2.56 2.23 -42.79
N PRO A 212 1.72 3.28 -42.98
CA PRO A 212 1.94 4.58 -42.36
C PRO A 212 1.70 4.61 -40.84
N GLY A 213 1.39 3.50 -40.21
CA GLY A 213 1.13 3.32 -38.79
C GLY A 213 2.17 2.45 -38.08
N PHE A 214 2.14 2.51 -36.76
CA PHE A 214 2.98 1.68 -35.91
C PHE A 214 2.70 0.18 -36.10
N LYS A 215 3.76 -0.62 -36.16
CA LYS A 215 3.65 -2.06 -35.97
C LYS A 215 3.39 -2.36 -34.48
N PRO A 216 2.84 -3.55 -34.16
CA PRO A 216 2.54 -3.92 -32.76
C PRO A 216 3.68 -3.65 -31.77
N TYR A 217 4.89 -4.11 -32.09
CA TYR A 217 6.08 -3.91 -31.27
C TYR A 217 6.45 -2.41 -31.12
N GLU A 218 6.42 -1.64 -32.20
CA GLU A 218 6.75 -0.21 -32.18
C GLU A 218 5.74 0.56 -31.35
N LEU A 219 4.45 0.24 -31.48
CA LEU A 219 3.34 0.84 -30.75
C LEU A 219 3.47 0.62 -29.23
N THR A 220 3.67 -0.62 -28.84
CA THR A 220 3.78 -0.99 -27.42
C THR A 220 5.07 -0.45 -26.78
N MET A 221 6.18 -0.46 -27.53
CA MET A 221 7.46 0.10 -27.11
C MET A 221 7.38 1.61 -26.88
N MET A 222 6.75 2.33 -27.79
CA MET A 222 6.53 3.78 -27.70
C MET A 222 5.75 4.14 -26.43
N PHE A 223 4.61 3.50 -26.22
CA PHE A 223 3.75 3.80 -25.08
C PHE A 223 4.40 3.42 -23.73
N TRP A 224 5.04 2.24 -23.68
CA TRP A 224 5.80 1.81 -22.52
C TRP A 224 6.93 2.79 -22.16
N ALA A 225 7.66 3.30 -23.17
CA ALA A 225 8.76 4.22 -22.95
C ALA A 225 8.30 5.57 -22.37
N LEU A 226 7.19 6.14 -22.89
CA LEU A 226 6.59 7.37 -22.35
C LEU A 226 6.25 7.21 -20.87
N THR A 227 5.54 6.12 -20.51
CA THR A 227 5.16 5.89 -19.11
C THR A 227 6.36 5.62 -18.19
N ARG A 228 7.45 5.02 -18.72
CA ARG A 228 8.68 4.82 -17.94
C ARG A 228 9.43 6.12 -17.65
N LEU A 229 9.35 7.08 -18.55
CA LEU A 229 9.93 8.42 -18.35
C LEU A 229 9.15 9.26 -17.30
N GLY A 230 8.03 8.74 -16.82
CA GLY A 230 7.15 9.41 -15.86
C GLY A 230 6.21 10.41 -16.52
N ASP A 231 6.11 10.37 -17.84
CA ASP A 231 5.18 11.20 -18.61
C ASP A 231 3.86 10.45 -18.78
N GLU A 232 2.75 11.07 -18.37
CA GLU A 232 1.43 10.58 -18.73
C GLU A 232 1.10 11.03 -20.17
N PRO A 233 0.90 10.09 -21.13
CA PRO A 233 0.54 10.45 -22.49
C PRO A 233 -0.76 11.25 -22.52
N GLY A 234 -0.83 12.28 -23.34
CA GLY A 234 -2.02 13.11 -23.52
C GLY A 234 -3.26 12.29 -23.89
N MET A 235 -4.44 12.80 -23.58
CA MET A 235 -5.71 12.06 -23.81
C MET A 235 -5.85 11.58 -25.25
N GLU A 236 -5.47 12.40 -26.23
CA GLU A 236 -5.57 12.05 -27.63
C GLU A 236 -4.66 10.89 -28.00
N LEU A 237 -3.35 10.94 -27.65
CA LEU A 237 -2.41 9.87 -27.93
C LEU A 237 -2.85 8.56 -27.29
N ARG A 238 -3.35 8.62 -26.04
CA ARG A 238 -3.84 7.46 -25.32
C ARG A 238 -5.05 6.83 -26.01
N GLY A 239 -6.08 7.60 -26.35
CA GLY A 239 -7.26 7.08 -27.05
C GLY A 239 -6.90 6.43 -28.41
N LEU A 240 -6.01 7.06 -29.18
CA LEU A 240 -5.49 6.49 -30.43
C LEU A 240 -4.68 5.22 -30.21
N PHE A 241 -3.85 5.17 -29.15
CA PHE A 241 -3.11 3.97 -28.75
C PHE A 241 -4.07 2.82 -28.40
N GLU A 242 -5.05 3.07 -27.55
CA GLU A 242 -6.03 2.07 -27.11
C GLU A 242 -6.80 1.50 -28.31
N ALA A 243 -7.28 2.36 -29.20
CA ALA A 243 -7.98 1.96 -30.41
C ALA A 243 -7.09 1.15 -31.36
N GLN A 244 -5.84 1.53 -31.56
CA GLN A 244 -4.91 0.81 -32.43
C GLN A 244 -4.43 -0.49 -31.79
N CYS A 245 -4.09 -0.47 -30.51
CA CYS A 245 -3.65 -1.65 -29.74
C CYS A 245 -4.78 -2.71 -29.70
N GLY A 246 -6.01 -2.29 -29.40
CA GLY A 246 -7.17 -3.19 -29.40
C GLY A 246 -7.39 -3.90 -30.75
N ARG A 247 -7.27 -3.17 -31.87
CA ARG A 247 -7.35 -3.77 -33.22
C ARG A 247 -6.23 -4.79 -33.50
N GLN A 248 -5.04 -4.57 -32.93
CA GLN A 248 -3.87 -5.41 -33.14
C GLN A 248 -3.62 -6.41 -32.01
N LEU A 249 -4.50 -6.50 -31.01
CA LEU A 249 -4.30 -7.27 -29.80
C LEU A 249 -3.93 -8.74 -30.09
N HIS A 250 -4.61 -9.35 -31.07
CA HIS A 250 -4.38 -10.72 -31.51
C HIS A 250 -3.00 -10.95 -32.21
N LEU A 251 -2.28 -9.89 -32.53
CA LEU A 251 -0.94 -9.93 -33.12
C LEU A 251 0.17 -9.75 -32.08
N LEU A 252 -0.19 -9.30 -30.87
CA LEU A 252 0.78 -9.02 -29.80
C LEU A 252 1.42 -10.32 -29.28
N LYS A 253 2.72 -10.26 -29.07
CA LYS A 253 3.50 -11.34 -28.45
C LYS A 253 3.48 -11.20 -26.93
N PRO A 254 3.89 -12.24 -26.18
CA PRO A 254 3.99 -12.20 -24.73
C PRO A 254 4.66 -10.94 -24.17
N GLN A 255 5.84 -10.58 -24.70
CA GLN A 255 6.57 -9.37 -24.31
C GLN A 255 5.75 -8.09 -24.54
N GLU A 256 5.04 -7.99 -25.65
CA GLU A 256 4.26 -6.81 -26.02
C GLU A 256 3.01 -6.67 -25.14
N LEU A 257 2.34 -7.78 -24.83
CA LEU A 257 1.22 -7.81 -23.84
C LEU A 257 1.69 -7.36 -22.45
N SER A 258 2.83 -7.88 -22.00
CA SER A 258 3.45 -7.49 -20.74
C SER A 258 3.83 -5.99 -20.71
N MET A 259 4.34 -5.44 -21.82
CA MET A 259 4.67 -4.01 -21.95
C MET A 259 3.43 -3.13 -21.83
N VAL A 260 2.30 -3.50 -22.43
CA VAL A 260 1.04 -2.76 -22.32
C VAL A 260 0.57 -2.73 -20.86
N ALA A 261 0.48 -3.89 -20.22
CA ALA A 261 0.02 -3.95 -18.83
C ALA A 261 0.94 -3.15 -17.89
N SER A 262 2.26 -3.29 -18.02
CA SER A 262 3.21 -2.57 -17.18
C SER A 262 3.22 -1.05 -17.45
N ALA A 263 2.92 -0.61 -18.65
CA ALA A 263 2.78 0.81 -18.98
C ALA A 263 1.59 1.43 -18.24
N TYR A 264 0.43 0.78 -18.29
CA TYR A 264 -0.75 1.24 -17.55
C TYR A 264 -0.57 1.15 -16.03
N GLY A 265 0.15 0.14 -15.55
CA GLY A 265 0.49 0.02 -14.12
C GLY A 265 1.33 1.18 -13.60
N ARG A 266 2.18 1.80 -14.44
CA ARG A 266 2.99 2.98 -14.04
C ARG A 266 2.15 4.25 -13.91
N VAL A 267 1.18 4.45 -14.78
CA VAL A 267 0.28 5.62 -14.72
C VAL A 267 -0.95 5.36 -13.86
N GLU A 268 -1.07 4.16 -13.30
CA GLU A 268 -2.16 3.72 -12.42
C GLU A 268 -3.55 4.06 -12.97
N ARG A 269 -3.72 3.92 -14.29
CA ARG A 269 -4.95 4.33 -14.97
C ARG A 269 -5.78 3.15 -15.41
N VAL A 270 -7.05 3.19 -15.04
CA VAL A 270 -8.02 2.17 -15.42
C VAL A 270 -8.37 2.31 -16.90
N ALA A 271 -8.27 1.21 -17.66
CA ALA A 271 -8.61 1.14 -19.07
C ALA A 271 -9.20 -0.22 -19.44
N PRO A 272 -10.29 -0.27 -20.23
CA PRO A 272 -10.91 -1.54 -20.69
C PRO A 272 -9.92 -2.43 -21.46
N LEU A 273 -8.94 -1.85 -22.14
CA LEU A 273 -7.89 -2.56 -22.86
C LEU A 273 -7.16 -3.59 -21.98
N LEU A 274 -6.99 -3.30 -20.66
CA LEU A 274 -6.27 -4.19 -19.75
C LEU A 274 -7.00 -5.51 -19.47
N ALA A 275 -8.31 -5.49 -19.38
CA ALA A 275 -9.09 -6.72 -19.26
C ALA A 275 -8.92 -7.60 -20.50
N ALA A 276 -8.94 -7.00 -21.69
CA ALA A 276 -8.67 -7.70 -22.94
C ALA A 276 -7.23 -8.22 -23.04
N VAL A 277 -6.24 -7.46 -22.53
CA VAL A 277 -4.84 -7.91 -22.44
C VAL A 277 -4.70 -9.13 -21.53
N ALA A 278 -5.36 -9.15 -20.39
CA ALA A 278 -5.34 -10.28 -19.47
C ALA A 278 -5.96 -11.54 -20.13
N GLU A 279 -7.12 -11.40 -20.74
CA GLU A 279 -7.80 -12.49 -21.45
C GLU A 279 -6.95 -13.02 -22.61
N GLU A 280 -6.41 -12.14 -23.45
CA GLU A 280 -5.57 -12.49 -24.59
C GLU A 280 -4.30 -13.23 -24.17
N SER A 281 -3.71 -12.83 -23.03
CA SER A 281 -2.50 -13.45 -22.47
C SER A 281 -2.75 -14.90 -22.06
N VAL A 282 -3.91 -15.20 -21.46
CA VAL A 282 -4.26 -16.54 -21.01
C VAL A 282 -4.80 -17.38 -22.15
N MET A 283 -5.81 -16.86 -22.87
CA MET A 283 -6.61 -17.68 -23.78
C MET A 283 -5.93 -17.95 -25.13
N ARG A 284 -5.21 -16.98 -25.67
CA ARG A 284 -4.57 -17.13 -27.00
C ARG A 284 -3.05 -17.29 -26.92
N ALA A 285 -2.39 -16.36 -26.22
CA ALA A 285 -0.93 -16.40 -26.16
C ALA A 285 -0.42 -17.59 -25.34
N GLY A 286 -1.17 -17.97 -24.28
CA GLY A 286 -0.79 -19.05 -23.36
C GLY A 286 0.37 -18.64 -22.47
N LEU A 287 0.18 -18.64 -21.16
CA LEU A 287 1.20 -18.15 -20.19
C LEU A 287 2.51 -18.94 -20.24
N ASN A 288 2.47 -20.21 -20.64
CA ASN A 288 3.64 -21.05 -20.83
C ASN A 288 4.61 -20.52 -21.91
N ASN A 289 4.15 -19.63 -22.80
CA ASN A 289 5.00 -18.98 -23.81
C ASN A 289 5.64 -17.67 -23.30
N PHE A 290 5.24 -17.21 -22.11
CA PHE A 290 5.84 -16.04 -21.48
C PHE A 290 7.10 -16.43 -20.73
N LYS A 291 8.07 -15.52 -20.71
CA LYS A 291 9.20 -15.61 -19.78
C LYS A 291 8.74 -15.23 -18.38
N PRO A 292 9.41 -15.71 -17.31
CA PRO A 292 9.08 -15.36 -15.94
C PRO A 292 8.92 -13.85 -15.70
N ASN A 293 9.86 -13.04 -16.17
CA ASN A 293 9.78 -11.57 -16.03
C ASN A 293 8.64 -10.94 -16.85
N GLU A 294 8.20 -11.55 -17.94
CA GLU A 294 7.05 -11.07 -18.70
C GLU A 294 5.74 -11.36 -17.95
N ILE A 295 5.63 -12.53 -17.29
CA ILE A 295 4.50 -12.84 -16.40
C ILE A 295 4.48 -11.87 -15.22
N ALA A 296 5.62 -11.66 -14.55
CA ALA A 296 5.73 -10.78 -13.41
C ALA A 296 5.31 -9.33 -13.75
N ASN A 297 5.79 -8.79 -14.86
CA ASN A 297 5.43 -7.44 -15.32
C ASN A 297 3.97 -7.32 -15.75
N LEU A 298 3.42 -8.35 -16.41
CA LEU A 298 2.00 -8.40 -16.78
C LEU A 298 1.11 -8.34 -15.53
N MET A 299 1.37 -9.24 -14.58
CA MET A 299 0.61 -9.31 -13.32
C MET A 299 0.74 -8.04 -12.49
N TRP A 300 1.96 -7.48 -12.39
CA TRP A 300 2.21 -6.23 -11.69
C TRP A 300 1.39 -5.07 -12.26
N GLY A 301 1.37 -4.95 -13.58
CA GLY A 301 0.62 -3.90 -14.26
C GLY A 301 -0.88 -3.99 -13.98
N LEU A 302 -1.44 -5.20 -14.09
CA LEU A 302 -2.84 -5.48 -13.78
C LEU A 302 -3.17 -5.17 -12.29
N ALA A 303 -2.28 -5.60 -11.38
CA ALA A 303 -2.47 -5.40 -9.94
C ALA A 303 -2.44 -3.92 -9.53
N LYS A 304 -1.53 -3.13 -10.12
CA LYS A 304 -1.44 -1.68 -9.86
C LYS A 304 -2.72 -0.94 -10.25
N VAL A 305 -3.23 -1.24 -11.44
CA VAL A 305 -4.48 -0.63 -11.93
C VAL A 305 -5.68 -1.10 -11.11
N HIS A 306 -5.71 -2.38 -10.71
CA HIS A 306 -6.76 -2.91 -9.84
C HIS A 306 -6.77 -2.23 -8.45
N ALA A 307 -5.61 -2.06 -7.84
CA ALA A 307 -5.48 -1.35 -6.56
C ALA A 307 -5.99 0.10 -6.67
N ARG A 308 -5.69 0.80 -7.77
CA ARG A 308 -6.18 2.15 -8.03
C ARG A 308 -7.69 2.18 -8.23
N GLN A 309 -8.24 1.23 -8.98
CA GLN A 309 -9.68 1.08 -9.18
C GLN A 309 -10.43 0.92 -7.84
N LEU A 310 -9.91 0.08 -6.94
CA LEU A 310 -10.50 -0.10 -5.61
C LEU A 310 -10.45 1.19 -4.78
N SER A 311 -9.32 1.92 -4.86
CA SER A 311 -9.14 3.20 -4.16
C SER A 311 -10.11 4.29 -4.63
N ASP A 312 -10.34 4.38 -5.94
CA ASP A 312 -11.18 5.43 -6.53
C ASP A 312 -12.67 5.07 -6.56
N GLY A 313 -13.05 3.85 -6.16
CA GLY A 313 -14.42 3.35 -6.22
C GLY A 313 -15.00 3.27 -7.64
N VAL A 314 -14.15 3.23 -8.66
CA VAL A 314 -14.55 3.22 -10.08
C VAL A 314 -14.96 1.81 -10.51
N ASN A 315 -16.19 1.66 -11.02
CA ASN A 315 -16.67 0.43 -11.63
C ASN A 315 -16.40 0.44 -13.15
N PHE A 316 -16.01 -0.69 -13.74
CA PHE A 316 -15.84 -0.80 -15.20
C PHE A 316 -17.11 -0.49 -15.99
N GLY A 317 -18.28 -0.77 -15.43
CA GLY A 317 -19.56 -0.43 -16.05
C GLY A 317 -19.80 1.08 -16.20
N ASP A 318 -19.24 1.88 -15.31
CA ASP A 318 -19.41 3.35 -15.33
C ASP A 318 -18.50 4.03 -16.37
N LEU A 319 -17.48 3.31 -16.88
CA LEU A 319 -16.56 3.81 -17.90
C LEU A 319 -17.15 3.74 -19.31
N ASP A 320 -18.08 2.82 -19.55
CA ASP A 320 -18.70 2.62 -20.87
C ASP A 320 -19.50 3.85 -21.33
N ASP A 321 -20.19 4.53 -20.39
CA ASP A 321 -21.03 5.68 -20.72
C ASP A 321 -20.25 6.99 -21.00
N ARG A 322 -19.02 7.14 -20.44
CA ARG A 322 -18.22 8.35 -20.60
C ARG A 322 -17.41 8.40 -21.89
N PHE A 323 -17.07 7.25 -22.45
CA PHE A 323 -16.24 7.13 -23.64
C PHE A 323 -17.04 6.86 -24.92
N ALA A 324 -18.33 6.50 -24.81
CA ALA A 324 -19.20 6.22 -25.93
C ALA A 324 -19.61 7.47 -26.73
N LEU A 325 -19.37 8.67 -26.22
CA LEU A 325 -19.90 9.92 -26.79
C LEU A 325 -19.04 10.52 -27.92
N ASP A 326 -17.75 10.18 -28.06
CA ASP A 326 -16.85 10.86 -29.00
C ASP A 326 -16.26 10.00 -30.15
N ASP A 327 -16.45 8.67 -30.17
CA ASP A 327 -16.00 7.82 -31.31
C ASP A 327 -16.91 6.59 -31.54
N PRO A 328 -17.93 6.73 -32.38
CA PRO A 328 -18.90 5.66 -32.62
C PRO A 328 -18.34 4.43 -33.35
N GLU A 329 -17.19 4.51 -34.01
CA GLU A 329 -16.66 3.43 -34.86
C GLU A 329 -15.47 2.64 -34.27
N GLY A 330 -14.69 3.24 -33.34
CA GLY A 330 -13.51 2.61 -32.76
C GLY A 330 -13.78 1.88 -31.45
N PHE A 331 -14.51 2.48 -30.55
CA PHE A 331 -14.78 1.97 -29.20
C PHE A 331 -15.87 0.91 -29.17
N GLY A 332 -16.88 1.03 -30.05
CA GLY A 332 -17.94 0.03 -30.23
C GLY A 332 -17.42 -1.33 -30.71
N ALA A 333 -16.18 -1.40 -31.24
CA ALA A 333 -15.53 -2.66 -31.60
C ALA A 333 -14.83 -3.28 -30.37
N LEU A 334 -14.28 -2.47 -29.45
CA LEU A 334 -13.66 -2.94 -28.21
C LEU A 334 -14.72 -3.44 -27.22
N THR A 335 -15.84 -2.74 -27.08
CA THR A 335 -17.00 -3.15 -26.26
C THR A 335 -17.72 -4.39 -26.80
N ARG A 336 -17.67 -4.64 -28.11
CA ARG A 336 -18.18 -5.90 -28.71
C ARG A 336 -17.23 -7.08 -28.59
N LEU A 337 -15.91 -6.82 -28.46
CA LEU A 337 -14.89 -7.84 -28.13
C LEU A 337 -14.90 -8.22 -26.65
N LEU A 338 -15.29 -7.31 -25.79
CA LEU A 338 -15.56 -7.56 -24.37
C LEU A 338 -16.96 -8.20 -24.26
N ALA A 339 -17.07 -9.48 -24.61
CA ALA A 339 -18.29 -10.27 -24.72
C ALA A 339 -19.27 -10.06 -23.54
N PRO A 340 -20.60 -10.32 -23.74
CA PRO A 340 -21.61 -10.18 -22.70
C PRO A 340 -21.36 -11.16 -21.55
N GLY A 341 -20.70 -10.68 -20.50
CA GLY A 341 -20.26 -11.44 -19.32
C GLY A 341 -19.33 -10.66 -18.41
N VAL A 342 -18.75 -9.56 -18.87
CA VAL A 342 -17.93 -8.67 -18.04
C VAL A 342 -18.80 -7.63 -17.32
N SER A 343 -19.92 -8.05 -16.76
CA SER A 343 -20.68 -7.26 -15.78
C SER A 343 -20.11 -7.55 -14.38
N GLY A 344 -18.80 -7.33 -14.18
CA GLY A 344 -18.17 -7.65 -12.93
C GLY A 344 -17.20 -6.55 -12.49
N LYS A 345 -17.23 -6.24 -11.21
CA LYS A 345 -16.43 -5.25 -10.50
C LYS A 345 -14.92 -5.49 -10.53
N ALA A 346 -14.42 -6.57 -11.15
CA ALA A 346 -13.01 -6.97 -11.14
C ALA A 346 -12.35 -6.78 -12.50
N LEU A 347 -11.17 -6.15 -12.53
CA LEU A 347 -10.33 -5.99 -13.73
C LEU A 347 -9.91 -7.33 -14.34
N VAL A 348 -9.61 -8.32 -13.51
CA VAL A 348 -9.25 -9.67 -13.91
C VAL A 348 -10.27 -10.64 -13.34
N ARG A 349 -10.85 -11.48 -14.22
CA ARG A 349 -11.78 -12.53 -13.78
C ARG A 349 -11.05 -13.60 -12.96
N GLN A 350 -11.74 -14.20 -12.01
CA GLN A 350 -11.16 -15.18 -11.10
C GLN A 350 -10.57 -16.41 -11.83
N ASP A 351 -11.26 -16.89 -12.88
CA ASP A 351 -10.79 -18.03 -13.69
C ASP A 351 -9.46 -17.74 -14.41
N LEU A 352 -9.24 -16.49 -14.87
CA LEU A 352 -7.98 -16.08 -15.46
C LEU A 352 -6.88 -15.96 -14.38
N LEU A 353 -7.23 -15.41 -13.21
CA LEU A 353 -6.28 -15.29 -12.10
C LEU A 353 -5.82 -16.67 -11.61
N ASP A 354 -6.71 -17.65 -11.57
CA ASP A 354 -6.38 -19.02 -11.23
C ASP A 354 -5.33 -19.62 -12.18
N VAL A 355 -5.43 -19.35 -13.48
CA VAL A 355 -4.42 -19.79 -14.46
C VAL A 355 -3.06 -19.10 -14.21
N PHE A 356 -3.05 -17.82 -13.85
CA PHE A 356 -1.81 -17.12 -13.47
C PHE A 356 -1.16 -17.75 -12.24
N VAL A 357 -1.94 -18.08 -11.22
CA VAL A 357 -1.45 -18.70 -10.00
C VAL A 357 -0.88 -20.10 -10.28
N ASP A 358 -1.59 -20.90 -11.08
CA ASP A 358 -1.16 -22.25 -11.45
C ASP A 358 0.16 -22.23 -12.25
N GLU A 359 0.29 -21.33 -13.24
CA GLU A 359 1.50 -21.20 -14.05
C GLU A 359 2.70 -20.69 -13.22
N PHE A 360 2.47 -19.69 -12.36
CA PHE A 360 3.49 -19.15 -11.46
C PHE A 360 4.00 -20.23 -10.51
N SER A 361 3.09 -20.99 -9.89
CA SER A 361 3.45 -22.07 -8.96
C SER A 361 4.22 -23.19 -9.65
N ALA A 362 3.77 -23.63 -10.83
CA ALA A 362 4.43 -24.71 -11.57
C ALA A 362 5.86 -24.35 -11.99
N ARG A 363 6.14 -23.08 -12.24
CA ARG A 363 7.41 -22.57 -12.75
C ARG A 363 8.17 -21.71 -11.74
N ALA A 364 7.81 -21.72 -10.46
CA ALA A 364 8.42 -20.86 -9.43
C ALA A 364 9.96 -20.90 -9.42
N HIS A 365 10.56 -22.07 -9.73
CA HIS A 365 12.02 -22.25 -9.80
C HIS A 365 12.71 -21.50 -10.96
N GLU A 366 11.97 -21.08 -11.99
CA GLU A 366 12.48 -20.31 -13.12
C GLU A 366 12.54 -18.79 -12.83
N PHE A 367 11.75 -18.32 -11.86
CA PHE A 367 11.64 -16.90 -11.53
C PHE A 367 12.88 -16.43 -10.75
N THR A 368 13.32 -15.20 -11.03
CA THR A 368 14.30 -14.51 -10.16
C THR A 368 13.63 -14.13 -8.83
N SER A 369 14.41 -13.80 -7.79
CA SER A 369 13.88 -13.33 -6.50
C SER A 369 12.93 -12.14 -6.67
N GLY A 370 13.31 -11.15 -7.51
CA GLY A 370 12.49 -9.97 -7.80
C GLY A 370 11.21 -10.30 -8.56
N ASP A 371 11.29 -11.12 -9.62
CA ASP A 371 10.09 -11.54 -10.38
C ASP A 371 9.13 -12.36 -9.51
N MET A 372 9.67 -13.20 -8.63
CA MET A 372 8.90 -14.01 -7.69
C MET A 372 8.14 -13.13 -6.69
N ALA A 373 8.84 -12.19 -6.05
CA ALA A 373 8.25 -11.24 -5.09
C ALA A 373 7.18 -10.35 -5.75
N LEU A 374 7.46 -9.89 -6.97
CA LEU A 374 6.55 -9.05 -7.74
C LEU A 374 5.27 -9.80 -8.14
N SER A 375 5.41 -11.07 -8.59
CA SER A 375 4.28 -11.92 -8.95
C SER A 375 3.42 -12.27 -7.74
N ALA A 376 4.03 -12.63 -6.61
CA ALA A 376 3.32 -12.90 -5.37
C ALA A 376 2.56 -11.68 -4.87
N TRP A 377 3.19 -10.49 -4.88
CA TRP A 377 2.55 -9.22 -4.55
C TRP A 377 1.35 -8.94 -5.46
N ALA A 378 1.50 -9.18 -6.75
CA ALA A 378 0.44 -8.94 -7.72
C ALA A 378 -0.76 -9.88 -7.50
N ILE A 379 -0.52 -11.17 -7.25
CA ILE A 379 -1.58 -12.14 -6.90
C ILE A 379 -2.33 -11.66 -5.66
N ALA A 380 -1.59 -11.31 -4.58
CA ALA A 380 -2.20 -10.85 -3.35
C ALA A 380 -3.05 -9.58 -3.55
N THR A 381 -2.62 -8.68 -4.42
CA THR A 381 -3.34 -7.44 -4.73
C THR A 381 -4.60 -7.70 -5.58
N LEU A 382 -4.51 -8.58 -6.59
CA LEU A 382 -5.64 -8.93 -7.47
C LEU A 382 -6.71 -9.77 -6.77
N THR A 383 -6.32 -10.54 -5.75
CA THR A 383 -7.25 -11.31 -4.93
C THR A 383 -7.86 -10.49 -3.80
N ALA A 384 -7.28 -9.30 -3.50
CA ALA A 384 -7.74 -8.46 -2.41
C ALA A 384 -9.20 -8.03 -2.66
N LYS A 385 -10.10 -8.51 -1.82
CA LYS A 385 -11.43 -7.92 -1.67
C LYS A 385 -11.30 -6.63 -0.85
N PRO A 386 -12.26 -5.69 -0.94
CA PRO A 386 -12.32 -4.56 0.00
C PRO A 386 -12.15 -5.11 1.42
N THR A 387 -11.15 -4.61 2.11
CA THR A 387 -10.80 -5.11 3.44
C THR A 387 -11.99 -4.89 4.37
N ARG A 388 -12.67 -5.94 4.75
CA ARG A 388 -13.64 -5.90 5.84
C ARG A 388 -12.87 -6.23 7.12
N TYR A 389 -12.93 -5.33 8.08
CA TYR A 389 -12.37 -5.55 9.40
C TYR A 389 -13.48 -6.11 10.28
N GLU A 390 -13.26 -7.27 10.88
CA GLU A 390 -14.10 -7.77 11.96
C GLU A 390 -13.45 -7.34 13.27
N THR A 391 -14.23 -6.61 14.07
CA THR A 391 -13.83 -6.21 15.41
C THR A 391 -14.21 -7.33 16.37
N ARG A 392 -13.22 -7.90 17.03
CA ARG A 392 -13.43 -8.81 18.16
C ARG A 392 -13.02 -8.09 19.42
N PHE A 393 -13.84 -8.14 20.44
CA PHE A 393 -13.47 -7.57 21.72
C PHE A 393 -13.88 -8.51 22.86
N GLU A 394 -13.11 -8.45 23.93
CA GLU A 394 -13.38 -9.12 25.17
C GLU A 394 -13.43 -8.07 26.28
N LEU A 395 -14.44 -8.12 27.11
CA LEU A 395 -14.49 -7.34 28.33
C LEU A 395 -13.78 -8.11 29.44
N ASP A 396 -12.94 -7.41 30.19
CA ASP A 396 -12.39 -7.95 31.42
C ASP A 396 -13.53 -8.40 32.34
N GLY A 397 -13.24 -9.40 33.18
CA GLY A 397 -14.26 -10.03 34.03
C GLY A 397 -15.05 -9.06 34.93
N ASP A 398 -14.55 -7.86 35.22
CA ASP A 398 -15.17 -6.77 35.96
C ASP A 398 -15.78 -5.67 35.07
N GLY A 399 -15.58 -5.74 33.75
CA GLY A 399 -16.07 -4.73 32.80
C GLY A 399 -15.26 -3.43 32.78
N SER A 400 -14.09 -3.41 33.42
CA SER A 400 -13.26 -2.22 33.56
C SER A 400 -12.40 -1.91 32.34
N SER A 401 -12.20 -2.90 31.48
CA SER A 401 -11.41 -2.77 30.25
C SER A 401 -12.01 -3.63 29.15
N ALA A 402 -11.88 -3.19 27.91
CA ALA A 402 -12.20 -3.98 26.73
C ALA A 402 -10.93 -4.16 25.89
N THR A 403 -10.55 -5.40 25.65
CA THR A 403 -9.51 -5.72 24.68
C THR A 403 -10.15 -5.83 23.31
N VAL A 404 -9.69 -5.03 22.36
CA VAL A 404 -10.23 -4.99 20.99
C VAL A 404 -9.21 -5.55 20.02
N GLU A 405 -9.59 -6.62 19.36
CA GLU A 405 -8.82 -7.19 18.25
C GLU A 405 -9.54 -6.87 16.94
N VAL A 406 -8.81 -6.23 16.01
CA VAL A 406 -9.30 -5.99 14.67
C VAL A 406 -8.71 -7.05 13.76
N ALA A 407 -9.52 -8.04 13.41
CA ALA A 407 -9.12 -9.08 12.48
C ALA A 407 -9.55 -8.72 11.05
N GLN A 408 -8.68 -8.98 10.09
CA GLN A 408 -9.04 -8.87 8.70
C GLN A 408 -9.88 -10.10 8.31
N ALA A 409 -11.16 -9.89 7.99
CA ALA A 409 -12.01 -10.96 7.47
C ALA A 409 -11.62 -11.23 6.01
N ASN A 410 -10.64 -12.09 5.80
CA ASN A 410 -10.29 -12.59 4.48
C ASN A 410 -11.01 -13.92 4.24
N GLU A 411 -12.01 -13.92 3.35
CA GLU A 411 -12.38 -15.18 2.71
C GLU A 411 -11.19 -15.59 1.83
N LEU A 412 -10.51 -16.66 2.24
CA LEU A 412 -9.38 -17.23 1.52
C LEU A 412 -9.76 -17.56 0.07
N PRO A 413 -8.93 -17.20 -0.92
CA PRO A 413 -9.05 -17.76 -2.25
C PRO A 413 -8.90 -19.28 -2.16
N SER A 414 -9.66 -20.01 -2.95
CA SER A 414 -9.69 -21.49 -2.94
C SER A 414 -8.35 -22.19 -3.26
N LYS A 415 -7.24 -21.43 -3.52
CA LYS A 415 -5.95 -21.95 -3.98
C LYS A 415 -4.72 -21.50 -3.17
N VAL A 416 -4.85 -21.36 -1.85
CA VAL A 416 -3.68 -21.07 -0.97
C VAL A 416 -2.62 -22.19 -1.05
N ALA A 417 -3.00 -23.43 -1.35
CA ALA A 417 -2.07 -24.56 -1.56
C ALA A 417 -1.05 -24.33 -2.72
N ALA A 418 -1.30 -23.33 -3.59
CA ALA A 418 -0.38 -23.01 -4.70
C ALA A 418 0.86 -22.20 -4.26
N LEU A 419 0.98 -21.78 -3.01
CA LEU A 419 2.12 -20.96 -2.54
C LEU A 419 3.31 -21.78 -2.01
N GLU A 420 3.13 -23.05 -1.68
CA GLU A 420 4.23 -23.91 -1.22
C GLU A 420 5.39 -24.04 -2.23
N PRO A 421 5.18 -24.20 -3.55
CA PRO A 421 6.28 -24.23 -4.50
C PRO A 421 7.04 -22.89 -4.56
N ILE A 422 6.34 -21.77 -4.36
CA ILE A 422 6.92 -20.43 -4.32
C ILE A 422 7.78 -20.27 -3.07
N GLU A 423 7.28 -20.70 -1.92
CA GLU A 423 8.00 -20.73 -0.65
C GLU A 423 9.30 -21.55 -0.78
N SER A 424 9.21 -22.76 -1.33
CA SER A 424 10.36 -23.64 -1.52
C SER A 424 11.41 -23.03 -2.44
N ALA A 425 10.99 -22.39 -3.53
CA ALA A 425 11.89 -21.70 -4.47
C ALA A 425 12.52 -20.44 -3.83
N ALA A 426 11.78 -19.71 -2.99
CA ALA A 426 12.26 -18.53 -2.29
C ALA A 426 13.36 -18.87 -1.28
N VAL A 427 13.22 -19.96 -0.52
CA VAL A 427 14.25 -20.43 0.43
C VAL A 427 15.58 -20.71 -0.28
N VAL A 428 15.53 -21.34 -1.44
CA VAL A 428 16.77 -21.64 -2.21
C VAL A 428 17.48 -20.36 -2.67
N ARG A 429 16.73 -19.27 -2.87
CA ARG A 429 17.25 -18.01 -3.39
C ARG A 429 17.30 -16.89 -2.34
N VAL A 430 17.14 -17.17 -1.06
CA VAL A 430 16.98 -16.19 0.02
C VAL A 430 18.06 -15.10 0.01
N LYS A 431 19.31 -15.44 -0.31
CA LYS A 431 20.43 -14.50 -0.39
C LYS A 431 20.36 -13.53 -1.58
N GLU A 432 19.61 -13.88 -2.62
CA GLU A 432 19.42 -13.04 -3.83
C GLU A 432 18.37 -11.95 -3.64
N PHE A 433 17.50 -12.09 -2.63
CA PHE A 433 16.43 -11.14 -2.37
C PHE A 433 16.97 -9.76 -1.98
N SER A 434 16.49 -8.72 -2.65
CA SER A 434 16.66 -7.35 -2.20
C SER A 434 15.75 -7.05 -1.00
N PRO A 435 15.98 -5.97 -0.24
CA PRO A 435 15.07 -5.54 0.83
C PRO A 435 13.60 -5.44 0.39
N LEU A 436 13.36 -4.86 -0.77
CA LEU A 436 12.01 -4.70 -1.33
C LEU A 436 11.37 -6.05 -1.68
N ASP A 437 12.15 -7.00 -2.20
CA ASP A 437 11.64 -8.32 -2.55
C ASP A 437 11.20 -9.10 -1.30
N PHE A 438 11.96 -9.02 -0.20
CA PHE A 438 11.57 -9.57 1.09
C PHE A 438 10.22 -9.03 1.55
N ALA A 439 10.09 -7.71 1.58
CA ALA A 439 8.87 -7.04 2.03
C ALA A 439 7.66 -7.41 1.16
N ASN A 440 7.82 -7.45 -0.16
CA ASN A 440 6.74 -7.77 -1.09
C ASN A 440 6.28 -9.22 -0.94
N LEU A 441 7.21 -10.18 -0.80
CA LEU A 441 6.86 -11.58 -0.65
C LEU A 441 6.16 -11.86 0.70
N LEU A 442 6.72 -11.37 1.79
CA LEU A 442 6.11 -11.51 3.12
C LEU A 442 4.74 -10.82 3.20
N TRP A 443 4.63 -9.62 2.63
CA TRP A 443 3.36 -8.90 2.55
C TRP A 443 2.32 -9.69 1.75
N ALA A 444 2.74 -10.31 0.63
CA ALA A 444 1.84 -11.15 -0.16
C ALA A 444 1.35 -12.36 0.63
N PHE A 445 2.24 -13.05 1.35
CA PHE A 445 1.85 -14.16 2.21
C PHE A 445 0.87 -13.71 3.31
N ALA A 446 1.13 -12.55 3.92
CA ALA A 446 0.22 -11.97 4.92
C ALA A 446 -1.17 -11.68 4.33
N LYS A 447 -1.24 -11.08 3.14
CA LYS A 447 -2.52 -10.76 2.48
C LYS A 447 -3.27 -11.99 2.02
N LEU A 448 -2.57 -13.05 1.64
CA LEU A 448 -3.14 -14.34 1.25
C LEU A 448 -3.39 -15.27 2.44
N ASN A 449 -3.09 -14.80 3.67
CA ASN A 449 -3.18 -15.57 4.92
C ASN A 449 -2.46 -16.93 4.82
N HIS A 450 -1.31 -16.94 4.13
CA HIS A 450 -0.44 -18.11 4.01
C HIS A 450 0.66 -18.02 5.06
N THR A 451 0.60 -18.85 6.08
CA THR A 451 1.69 -18.97 7.06
C THR A 451 2.78 -19.86 6.50
N PRO A 452 3.98 -19.32 6.21
CA PRO A 452 5.05 -20.11 5.64
C PRO A 452 5.60 -21.13 6.65
N GLY A 453 6.19 -22.23 6.15
CA GLY A 453 6.75 -23.28 6.98
C GLY A 453 8.02 -22.85 7.74
N ASP A 454 8.40 -23.63 8.76
CA ASP A 454 9.47 -23.31 9.71
C ASP A 454 10.81 -23.00 9.03
N ARG A 455 11.14 -23.74 7.96
CA ARG A 455 12.39 -23.53 7.23
C ARG A 455 12.42 -22.16 6.55
N PHE A 456 11.31 -21.75 5.92
CA PHE A 456 11.20 -20.43 5.31
C PHE A 456 11.33 -19.35 6.39
N GLN A 457 10.62 -19.52 7.51
CA GLN A 457 10.66 -18.55 8.60
C GLN A 457 12.08 -18.33 9.11
N ALA A 458 12.83 -19.40 9.38
CA ALA A 458 14.20 -19.31 9.90
C ALA A 458 15.16 -18.62 8.91
N GLU A 459 15.20 -19.07 7.65
CA GLU A 459 16.11 -18.54 6.63
C GLU A 459 15.79 -17.07 6.26
N PHE A 460 14.50 -16.73 6.23
CA PHE A 460 14.05 -15.37 5.95
C PHE A 460 14.29 -14.42 7.13
N GLU A 461 14.07 -14.87 8.38
CA GLU A 461 14.36 -14.08 9.57
C GLU A 461 15.85 -13.71 9.63
N GLU A 462 16.75 -14.69 9.45
CA GLU A 462 18.18 -14.45 9.42
C GLU A 462 18.57 -13.42 8.34
N ALA A 463 18.04 -13.58 7.12
CA ALA A 463 18.32 -12.68 6.02
C ALA A 463 17.73 -11.26 6.21
N VAL A 464 16.56 -11.14 6.85
CA VAL A 464 15.97 -9.84 7.21
C VAL A 464 16.85 -9.15 8.23
N ILE A 465 17.27 -9.84 9.30
CA ILE A 465 18.14 -9.30 10.34
C ILE A 465 19.47 -8.82 9.75
N GLU A 466 20.08 -9.59 8.84
CA GLU A 466 21.33 -9.21 8.17
C GLU A 466 21.18 -7.93 7.32
N LYS A 467 20.04 -7.76 6.66
CA LYS A 467 19.83 -6.69 5.66
C LYS A 467 19.06 -5.48 6.18
N ILE A 468 18.55 -5.52 7.42
CA ILE A 468 17.60 -4.52 7.96
C ILE A 468 18.13 -3.08 7.91
N SER A 469 19.45 -2.89 8.03
CA SER A 469 20.08 -1.57 7.94
C SER A 469 19.94 -0.92 6.56
N LYS A 470 19.62 -1.71 5.51
CA LYS A 470 19.43 -1.24 4.14
C LYS A 470 17.95 -1.01 3.78
N PHE A 471 17.04 -1.29 4.71
CA PHE A 471 15.61 -1.14 4.48
C PHE A 471 15.23 0.34 4.53
N ASP A 472 14.47 0.80 3.55
CA ASP A 472 13.79 2.10 3.61
C ASP A 472 12.52 2.03 4.47
N ALA A 473 11.85 3.17 4.65
CA ALA A 473 10.66 3.28 5.47
C ALA A 473 9.52 2.34 5.03
N GLN A 474 9.27 2.25 3.72
CA GLN A 474 8.22 1.40 3.16
C GLN A 474 8.52 -0.08 3.38
N VAL A 475 9.77 -0.49 3.13
CA VAL A 475 10.22 -1.88 3.32
C VAL A 475 10.12 -2.29 4.78
N LEU A 476 10.56 -1.41 5.70
CA LEU A 476 10.42 -1.64 7.15
C LEU A 476 8.95 -1.82 7.54
N ALA A 477 8.07 -0.91 7.14
CA ALA A 477 6.65 -0.96 7.46
C ALA A 477 5.96 -2.23 6.92
N ASN A 478 6.22 -2.59 5.66
CA ASN A 478 5.65 -3.79 5.05
C ASN A 478 6.14 -5.07 5.72
N THR A 479 7.42 -5.13 6.07
CA THR A 479 8.02 -6.30 6.75
C THR A 479 7.39 -6.50 8.12
N VAL A 480 7.34 -5.46 8.95
CA VAL A 480 6.73 -5.52 10.29
C VAL A 480 5.26 -5.90 10.21
N TYR A 481 4.54 -5.29 9.29
CA TYR A 481 3.13 -5.64 9.07
C TYR A 481 2.96 -7.12 8.76
N ALA A 482 3.79 -7.68 7.88
CA ALA A 482 3.69 -9.08 7.50
C ALA A 482 3.98 -10.02 8.68
N TYR A 483 5.04 -9.76 9.46
CA TYR A 483 5.35 -10.52 10.67
C TYR A 483 4.19 -10.51 11.67
N ALA A 484 3.60 -9.35 11.88
CA ALA A 484 2.47 -9.19 12.80
C ALA A 484 1.18 -9.85 12.27
N ALA A 485 0.89 -9.71 10.98
CA ALA A 485 -0.31 -10.27 10.36
C ALA A 485 -0.29 -11.80 10.36
N LEU A 486 0.88 -12.39 10.08
CA LEU A 486 1.08 -13.83 10.08
C LEU A 486 1.38 -14.40 11.48
N GLN A 487 1.53 -13.54 12.48
CA GLN A 487 1.91 -13.93 13.86
C GLN A 487 3.16 -14.82 13.88
N LEU A 488 4.17 -14.48 13.06
CA LEU A 488 5.40 -15.25 12.98
C LEU A 488 6.16 -15.20 14.32
N PRO A 489 6.70 -16.32 14.80
CA PRO A 489 7.46 -16.37 16.07
C PRO A 489 8.63 -15.39 16.12
N GLY A 490 9.30 -15.16 14.98
CA GLY A 490 10.39 -14.19 14.84
C GLY A 490 9.99 -12.71 15.00
N ALA A 491 8.69 -12.39 15.11
CA ALA A 491 8.25 -11.00 15.29
C ALA A 491 8.92 -10.34 16.51
N MET A 492 9.07 -11.06 17.61
CA MET A 492 9.69 -10.56 18.83
C MET A 492 11.21 -10.33 18.72
N ASN A 493 11.87 -10.90 17.71
CA ASN A 493 13.28 -10.65 17.39
C ASN A 493 13.41 -9.45 16.41
N VAL A 494 12.49 -9.34 15.47
CA VAL A 494 12.51 -8.32 14.40
C VAL A 494 12.01 -6.96 14.90
N LEU A 495 10.94 -6.90 15.70
CA LEU A 495 10.33 -5.66 16.20
C LEU A 495 11.31 -4.76 16.98
N PRO A 496 12.11 -5.28 17.94
CA PRO A 496 13.08 -4.44 18.64
C PRO A 496 14.19 -3.89 17.74
N LEU A 497 14.60 -4.68 16.72
CA LEU A 497 15.61 -4.24 15.75
C LEU A 497 15.07 -3.11 14.87
N ILE A 498 13.83 -3.26 14.40
CA ILE A 498 13.13 -2.21 13.66
C ILE A 498 12.97 -0.97 14.51
N GLY A 499 12.59 -1.11 15.78
CA GLY A 499 12.51 0.00 16.72
C GLY A 499 13.80 0.84 16.80
N ARG A 500 14.95 0.19 16.83
CA ARG A 500 16.26 0.88 16.82
C ARG A 500 16.52 1.66 15.53
N HIS A 501 16.29 1.03 14.38
CA HIS A 501 16.46 1.68 13.07
C HIS A 501 15.40 2.74 12.78
N PHE A 502 14.27 2.65 13.45
CA PHE A 502 13.14 3.53 13.29
C PHE A 502 13.29 4.86 14.03
N LYS A 503 13.92 4.84 15.22
CA LYS A 503 14.03 5.98 16.14
C LYS A 503 14.51 7.28 15.48
N ASP A 504 15.50 7.20 14.62
CA ASP A 504 16.14 8.36 13.99
C ASP A 504 15.58 8.70 12.59
N ARG A 505 14.74 7.83 12.03
CA ARG A 505 14.28 7.88 10.64
C ARG A 505 12.77 8.10 10.49
N LEU A 506 12.05 8.41 11.58
CA LEU A 506 10.59 8.62 11.54
C LEU A 506 10.13 9.65 10.49
N HIS A 507 10.96 10.65 10.19
CA HIS A 507 10.68 11.69 9.20
C HIS A 507 10.66 11.19 7.74
N GLU A 508 11.18 9.99 7.48
CA GLU A 508 11.17 9.36 6.16
C GLU A 508 9.85 8.64 5.85
N PHE A 509 9.06 8.36 6.90
CA PHE A 509 7.84 7.56 6.79
C PHE A 509 6.64 8.39 6.38
N LYS A 510 5.80 7.83 5.53
CA LYS A 510 4.47 8.35 5.23
C LYS A 510 3.48 7.97 6.35
N PRO A 511 2.36 8.70 6.49
CA PRO A 511 1.36 8.41 7.52
C PRO A 511 0.96 6.93 7.57
N ARG A 512 0.63 6.37 6.42
CA ARG A 512 0.22 4.96 6.30
C ARG A 512 1.30 3.97 6.76
N GLU A 513 2.56 4.24 6.46
CA GLU A 513 3.68 3.40 6.86
C GLU A 513 3.88 3.44 8.39
N LEU A 514 3.77 4.63 9.00
CA LEU A 514 3.77 4.79 10.45
C LEU A 514 2.64 3.99 11.10
N LEU A 515 1.43 4.12 10.57
CA LEU A 515 0.25 3.41 11.09
C LEU A 515 0.37 1.88 10.94
N MET A 516 1.00 1.39 9.88
CA MET A 516 1.28 -0.05 9.72
C MET A 516 2.23 -0.57 10.82
N VAL A 517 3.26 0.19 11.16
CA VAL A 517 4.18 -0.17 12.26
C VAL A 517 3.44 -0.14 13.59
N LEU A 518 2.65 0.89 13.83
CA LEU A 518 1.88 1.03 15.06
C LEU A 518 0.86 -0.12 15.21
N TRP A 519 0.17 -0.48 14.12
CA TRP A 519 -0.71 -1.64 14.09
C TRP A 519 0.03 -2.94 14.41
N ALA A 520 1.23 -3.12 13.86
CA ALA A 520 2.02 -4.31 14.13
C ALA A 520 2.43 -4.42 15.60
N PHE A 521 2.76 -3.31 16.25
CA PHE A 521 3.04 -3.29 17.68
C PHE A 521 1.82 -3.74 18.50
N THR A 522 0.63 -3.23 18.16
CA THR A 522 -0.60 -3.66 18.85
C THR A 522 -0.88 -5.15 18.63
N ARG A 523 -0.71 -5.64 17.40
CA ARG A 523 -1.02 -7.02 17.03
C ARG A 523 -0.07 -8.04 17.68
N CYS A 524 1.19 -7.68 17.87
CA CYS A 524 2.19 -8.51 18.53
C CYS A 524 2.20 -8.32 20.05
N SER A 525 1.29 -7.50 20.60
CA SER A 525 1.32 -7.11 22.03
C SER A 525 2.68 -6.54 22.47
N TYR A 526 3.38 -5.89 21.53
CA TYR A 526 4.66 -5.24 21.77
C TYR A 526 4.43 -3.79 22.19
N ASP A 527 4.79 -3.46 23.43
CA ASP A 527 4.72 -2.10 23.93
C ASP A 527 6.04 -1.36 23.61
N PRO A 528 6.02 -0.38 22.69
CA PRO A 528 7.23 0.36 22.33
C PRO A 528 7.63 1.40 23.41
N GLY A 529 6.79 1.61 24.43
CA GLY A 529 6.99 2.57 25.49
C GLY A 529 6.53 3.99 25.17
N ALA A 530 6.36 4.79 26.24
CA ALA A 530 5.81 6.14 26.14
C ALA A 530 6.67 7.08 25.27
N ASP A 531 8.00 6.98 25.32
CA ASP A 531 8.91 7.83 24.54
C ASP A 531 8.84 7.51 23.03
N ALA A 532 8.80 6.22 22.67
CA ALA A 532 8.62 5.84 21.28
C ALA A 532 7.27 6.34 20.75
N MET A 533 6.20 6.19 21.52
CA MET A 533 4.87 6.70 21.18
C MET A 533 4.84 8.22 21.02
N ALA A 534 5.52 8.96 21.88
CA ALA A 534 5.64 10.42 21.77
C ALA A 534 6.41 10.84 20.50
N ARG A 535 7.43 10.08 20.09
CA ARG A 535 8.14 10.30 18.81
C ARG A 535 7.26 10.01 17.61
N PHE A 536 6.46 8.94 17.66
CA PHE A 536 5.46 8.64 16.65
C PHE A 536 4.46 9.78 16.50
N GLU A 537 3.92 10.24 17.61
CA GLU A 537 2.98 11.36 17.65
C GLU A 537 3.58 12.61 17.00
N ARG A 538 4.83 12.95 17.37
CA ARG A 538 5.55 14.08 16.79
C ARG A 538 5.73 13.97 15.29
N ALA A 539 6.02 12.75 14.78
CA ALA A 539 6.15 12.49 13.34
C ALA A 539 4.81 12.57 12.60
N MET A 540 3.72 12.13 13.22
CA MET A 540 2.36 12.20 12.64
C MET A 540 1.78 13.61 12.60
N ARG A 541 2.15 14.47 13.56
CA ARG A 541 1.54 15.80 13.77
C ARG A 541 1.52 16.69 12.51
N PRO A 542 2.61 16.84 11.71
CA PRO A 542 2.58 17.67 10.50
C PRO A 542 1.75 17.08 9.36
N MET A 543 1.29 15.83 9.48
CA MET A 543 0.56 15.10 8.45
C MET A 543 -0.95 15.02 8.74
N THR A 544 -1.40 15.49 9.92
CA THR A 544 -2.77 15.29 10.42
C THR A 544 -3.83 15.83 9.48
N ASP A 545 -3.59 16.97 8.82
CA ASP A 545 -4.57 17.63 7.94
C ASP A 545 -4.96 16.80 6.69
N ASN A 546 -4.10 15.85 6.31
CA ASN A 546 -4.28 15.03 5.12
C ASN A 546 -4.72 13.59 5.41
N LEU A 547 -4.91 13.22 6.68
CA LEU A 547 -5.28 11.85 7.05
C LEU A 547 -6.69 11.51 6.56
N ALA A 548 -6.87 10.28 6.09
CA ALA A 548 -8.18 9.70 5.84
C ALA A 548 -8.89 9.34 7.15
N PRO A 549 -10.24 9.18 7.17
CA PRO A 549 -10.98 8.76 8.36
C PRO A 549 -10.42 7.50 9.02
N ASP A 550 -10.10 6.49 8.23
CA ASP A 550 -9.56 5.21 8.74
C ASP A 550 -8.16 5.37 9.35
N GLU A 551 -7.35 6.29 8.83
CA GLU A 551 -6.00 6.57 9.35
C GLU A 551 -6.07 7.27 10.72
N VAL A 552 -6.98 8.24 10.89
CA VAL A 552 -7.25 8.87 12.19
C VAL A 552 -7.73 7.84 13.20
N THR A 553 -8.69 7.02 12.78
CA THR A 553 -9.24 5.94 13.61
C THR A 553 -8.16 4.96 14.03
N GLN A 554 -7.30 4.52 13.11
CA GLN A 554 -6.23 3.56 13.38
C GLN A 554 -5.22 4.09 14.41
N TYR A 555 -4.85 5.37 14.33
CA TYR A 555 -3.97 5.99 15.31
C TYR A 555 -4.59 6.00 16.72
N LEU A 556 -5.83 6.50 16.83
CA LEU A 556 -6.52 6.59 18.11
C LEU A 556 -6.78 5.20 18.71
N TRP A 557 -7.21 4.24 17.88
CA TRP A 557 -7.39 2.85 18.29
C TRP A 557 -6.09 2.24 18.80
N ALA A 558 -4.98 2.36 18.06
CA ALA A 558 -3.69 1.83 18.48
C ALA A 558 -3.20 2.46 19.77
N SER A 559 -3.39 3.78 19.94
CA SER A 559 -3.08 4.49 21.17
C SER A 559 -3.85 3.92 22.36
N ALA A 560 -5.14 3.58 22.17
CA ALA A 560 -5.95 2.98 23.23
C ALA A 560 -5.52 1.53 23.55
N VAL A 561 -5.19 0.71 22.54
CA VAL A 561 -4.68 -0.66 22.75
C VAL A 561 -3.36 -0.63 23.54
N LEU A 562 -2.44 0.27 23.15
CA LEU A 562 -1.15 0.45 23.83
C LEU A 562 -1.28 1.23 25.13
N LYS A 563 -2.50 1.69 25.48
CA LYS A 563 -2.78 2.52 26.68
C LYS A 563 -1.93 3.79 26.75
N TYR A 564 -1.60 4.33 25.57
CA TYR A 564 -0.90 5.59 25.40
C TYR A 564 -1.91 6.73 25.24
N ARG A 565 -1.80 7.77 26.07
CA ARG A 565 -2.65 8.94 25.98
C ARG A 565 -2.01 9.99 25.09
N PRO A 566 -2.58 10.31 23.90
CA PRO A 566 -2.01 11.34 23.04
C PRO A 566 -1.91 12.69 23.75
N THR A 567 -0.88 13.48 23.40
CA THR A 567 -0.76 14.84 23.94
C THR A 567 -1.95 15.71 23.50
N GLN A 568 -2.25 16.75 24.28
CA GLN A 568 -3.30 17.71 23.95
C GLN A 568 -3.11 18.35 22.56
N GLY A 569 -1.86 18.57 22.15
CA GLY A 569 -1.54 19.15 20.84
C GLY A 569 -1.89 18.22 19.68
N ALA A 570 -1.54 16.94 19.79
CA ALA A 570 -1.88 15.94 18.79
C ALA A 570 -3.38 15.66 18.76
N LEU A 571 -3.99 15.51 19.95
CA LEU A 571 -5.42 15.25 20.05
C LEU A 571 -6.25 16.33 19.36
N ARG A 572 -5.93 17.61 19.57
CA ARG A 572 -6.60 18.72 18.85
C ARG A 572 -6.44 18.62 17.33
N GLY A 573 -5.28 18.24 16.83
CA GLY A 573 -5.08 18.02 15.39
C GLY A 573 -6.00 16.94 14.84
N PHE A 574 -6.08 15.80 15.52
CA PHE A 574 -6.99 14.69 15.13
C PHE A 574 -8.46 15.11 15.25
N GLU A 575 -8.84 15.82 16.31
CA GLU A 575 -10.20 16.32 16.51
C GLU A 575 -10.62 17.32 15.42
N THR A 576 -9.75 18.26 15.08
CA THR A 576 -9.96 19.17 13.94
C THR A 576 -10.13 18.36 12.64
N ARG A 577 -9.28 17.35 12.44
CA ARG A 577 -9.38 16.52 11.24
C ARG A 577 -10.66 15.70 11.19
N ILE A 578 -11.15 15.18 12.32
CA ILE A 578 -12.45 14.47 12.37
C ILE A 578 -13.57 15.40 11.92
N VAL A 579 -13.58 16.65 12.38
CA VAL A 579 -14.63 17.61 12.05
C VAL A 579 -14.54 18.08 10.59
N ASP A 580 -13.35 18.40 10.11
CA ASP A 580 -13.14 19.04 8.80
C ASP A 580 -12.98 18.05 7.64
N CYS A 581 -12.87 16.74 7.92
CA CYS A 581 -12.69 15.75 6.88
C CYS A 581 -13.89 15.67 5.93
N PRO A 582 -13.71 15.88 4.60
CA PRO A 582 -14.80 15.81 3.65
C PRO A 582 -15.35 14.39 3.43
N SER A 583 -14.55 13.37 3.75
CA SER A 583 -14.95 11.97 3.60
C SER A 583 -15.76 11.51 4.81
N ARG A 584 -16.71 10.61 4.56
CA ARG A 584 -17.52 9.99 5.63
C ARG A 584 -16.69 9.01 6.44
N PHE A 585 -16.97 8.96 7.75
CA PHE A 585 -16.51 7.90 8.63
C PHE A 585 -17.40 6.65 8.46
N SER A 586 -16.79 5.48 8.30
CA SER A 586 -17.54 4.23 8.33
C SER A 586 -18.09 3.95 9.74
N GLY A 587 -19.11 3.12 9.85
CA GLY A 587 -19.64 2.71 11.15
C GLY A 587 -18.56 2.11 12.07
N THR A 588 -17.67 1.27 11.53
CA THR A 588 -16.54 0.70 12.25
C THR A 588 -15.54 1.79 12.68
N SER A 589 -15.24 2.78 11.81
CA SER A 589 -14.34 3.88 12.15
C SER A 589 -14.89 4.74 13.28
N ILE A 590 -16.20 5.05 13.27
CA ILE A 590 -16.87 5.78 14.37
C ILE A 590 -16.75 4.97 15.66
N THR A 591 -17.12 3.70 15.62
CA THR A 591 -17.11 2.81 16.79
C THR A 591 -15.73 2.70 17.43
N LEU A 592 -14.68 2.44 16.63
CA LEU A 592 -13.31 2.32 17.14
C LEU A 592 -12.76 3.65 17.66
N THR A 593 -13.14 4.77 17.04
CA THR A 593 -12.77 6.10 17.53
C THR A 593 -13.43 6.39 18.88
N LEU A 594 -14.75 6.14 19.02
CA LEU A 594 -15.46 6.26 20.30
C LEU A 594 -14.86 5.34 21.37
N TRP A 595 -14.48 4.11 20.99
CA TRP A 595 -13.84 3.18 21.91
C TRP A 595 -12.50 3.72 22.43
N ALA A 596 -11.71 4.34 21.55
CA ALA A 596 -10.45 4.94 21.97
C ALA A 596 -10.66 6.09 22.98
N TYR A 597 -11.61 6.99 22.71
CA TYR A 597 -11.98 8.07 23.62
C TYR A 597 -12.49 7.53 24.97
N GLY A 598 -13.40 6.55 24.91
CA GLY A 598 -13.96 5.91 26.10
C GLY A 598 -12.89 5.22 26.94
N THR A 599 -12.07 4.40 26.30
CA THR A 599 -11.01 3.60 26.98
C THR A 599 -9.97 4.50 27.62
N LEU A 600 -9.43 5.48 26.87
CA LEU A 600 -8.40 6.40 27.37
C LEU A 600 -8.95 7.48 28.34
N ASN A 601 -10.25 7.45 28.62
CA ASN A 601 -10.91 8.48 29.42
C ASN A 601 -10.62 9.89 28.90
N LEU A 602 -10.76 10.07 27.60
CA LEU A 602 -10.62 11.34 26.90
C LEU A 602 -12.03 11.88 26.60
N PRO A 603 -12.44 13.05 27.15
CA PRO A 603 -13.71 13.63 26.79
C PRO A 603 -13.63 14.21 25.36
N PRO A 604 -14.34 13.63 24.36
CA PRO A 604 -14.33 14.19 23.01
C PRO A 604 -15.04 15.54 23.01
N PRO A 605 -14.54 16.52 22.21
CA PRO A 605 -15.21 17.81 22.04
C PRO A 605 -16.62 17.65 21.47
N TYR A 606 -17.51 18.65 21.77
CA TYR A 606 -18.85 18.73 21.23
C TYR A 606 -18.89 18.51 19.71
N ALA A 607 -18.02 19.22 18.97
CA ALA A 607 -17.99 19.16 17.50
C ALA A 607 -17.71 17.76 16.95
N VAL A 608 -16.88 16.96 17.63
CA VAL A 608 -16.61 15.57 17.26
C VAL A 608 -17.85 14.70 17.49
N MET A 609 -18.52 14.85 18.64
CA MET A 609 -19.73 14.10 18.95
C MET A 609 -20.89 14.47 18.03
N ASP A 610 -21.03 15.75 17.69
CA ASP A 610 -22.04 16.24 16.77
C ASP A 610 -21.81 15.69 15.35
N ARG A 611 -20.55 15.73 14.87
CA ARG A 611 -20.15 15.12 13.58
C ARG A 611 -20.50 13.62 13.52
N PHE A 612 -20.18 12.87 14.56
CA PHE A 612 -20.52 11.45 14.62
C PHE A 612 -22.02 11.20 14.71
N GLY A 613 -22.75 12.09 15.41
CA GLY A 613 -24.22 12.06 15.42
C GLY A 613 -24.82 12.20 14.02
N ASP A 614 -24.31 13.13 13.21
CA ASP A 614 -24.74 13.33 11.82
C ASP A 614 -24.43 12.12 10.95
N GLU A 615 -23.22 11.57 11.05
CA GLU A 615 -22.82 10.38 10.27
C GLU A 615 -23.66 9.15 10.61
N LEU A 616 -23.90 8.91 11.91
CA LEU A 616 -24.73 7.80 12.39
C LEU A 616 -26.19 7.93 11.97
N GLU A 617 -26.71 9.15 11.86
CA GLU A 617 -28.09 9.38 11.40
C GLU A 617 -28.25 9.03 9.92
N LEU A 618 -27.21 9.25 9.12
CA LEU A 618 -27.14 8.91 7.68
C LEU A 618 -26.78 7.43 7.43
N SER A 619 -26.23 6.75 8.42
CA SER A 619 -25.78 5.35 8.30
C SER A 619 -26.96 4.39 8.32
N ARG A 620 -26.79 3.26 7.65
CA ARG A 620 -27.77 2.16 7.62
C ARG A 620 -27.34 1.05 8.58
N ALA A 621 -28.30 0.32 9.12
CA ALA A 621 -28.01 -0.76 10.07
C ALA A 621 -27.14 -1.89 9.48
N ASP A 622 -27.22 -2.13 8.17
CA ASP A 622 -26.42 -3.14 7.45
C ASP A 622 -24.96 -2.72 7.21
N GLU A 623 -24.59 -1.49 7.54
CA GLU A 623 -23.22 -0.99 7.52
C GLU A 623 -22.42 -1.39 8.76
N PHE A 624 -23.08 -1.89 9.81
CA PHE A 624 -22.45 -2.25 11.08
C PHE A 624 -22.44 -3.76 11.31
N TYR A 625 -21.38 -4.25 11.90
CA TYR A 625 -21.39 -5.56 12.54
C TYR A 625 -22.04 -5.48 13.94
N PRO A 626 -22.72 -6.54 14.39
CA PRO A 626 -23.34 -6.55 15.72
C PRO A 626 -22.38 -6.21 16.87
N GLN A 627 -21.11 -6.63 16.72
CA GLN A 627 -20.06 -6.36 17.69
C GLN A 627 -19.64 -4.89 17.69
N ASP A 628 -19.55 -4.24 16.51
CA ASP A 628 -19.23 -2.80 16.41
C ASP A 628 -20.28 -1.98 17.13
N LEU A 629 -21.57 -2.28 16.92
CA LEU A 629 -22.67 -1.60 17.59
C LEU A 629 -22.63 -1.79 19.11
N SER A 630 -22.32 -2.99 19.57
CA SER A 630 -22.22 -3.29 21.01
C SER A 630 -21.08 -2.51 21.66
N LEU A 631 -19.94 -2.48 21.00
CA LEU A 631 -18.75 -1.73 21.45
C LEU A 631 -18.99 -0.22 21.38
N GLY A 632 -19.56 0.27 20.28
CA GLY A 632 -19.89 1.69 20.09
C GLY A 632 -20.87 2.19 21.13
N PHE A 633 -21.90 1.41 21.45
CA PHE A 633 -22.88 1.74 22.47
C PHE A 633 -22.25 1.78 23.87
N TRP A 634 -21.42 0.79 24.22
CA TRP A 634 -20.66 0.78 25.47
C TRP A 634 -19.75 2.01 25.57
N SER A 635 -19.01 2.30 24.52
CA SER A 635 -18.08 3.42 24.47
C SER A 635 -18.78 4.76 24.63
N ALA A 636 -19.89 4.97 23.91
CA ALA A 636 -20.69 6.18 24.01
C ALA A 636 -21.28 6.36 25.42
N ALA A 637 -21.66 5.26 26.08
CA ALA A 637 -22.12 5.28 27.47
C ALA A 637 -20.99 5.65 28.46
N VAL A 638 -19.78 5.11 28.25
CA VAL A 638 -18.58 5.50 29.02
C VAL A 638 -18.28 6.98 28.83
N ILE A 639 -18.27 7.48 27.59
CA ILE A 639 -18.04 8.91 27.27
C ILE A 639 -19.08 9.80 27.96
N MET A 640 -20.32 9.37 28.04
CA MET A 640 -21.36 10.12 28.73
C MET A 640 -21.06 10.34 30.22
N THR A 641 -20.35 9.42 30.86
CA THR A 641 -19.97 9.51 32.28
C THR A 641 -18.71 10.37 32.50
N GLN A 642 -17.97 10.74 31.44
CA GLN A 642 -16.76 11.54 31.58
C GLN A 642 -17.05 12.99 31.93
N PRO A 643 -16.13 13.67 32.65
CA PRO A 643 -16.28 15.10 32.95
C PRO A 643 -16.37 15.91 31.65
N LYS A 644 -17.13 16.97 31.69
CA LYS A 644 -17.30 17.88 30.55
C LYS A 644 -16.12 18.84 30.48
N ALA A 645 -15.77 19.25 29.24
CA ALA A 645 -14.53 19.99 29.03
C ALA A 645 -14.54 21.45 29.53
N ASP A 646 -15.74 22.08 29.70
CA ASP A 646 -15.86 23.50 30.02
C ASP A 646 -16.94 23.81 31.07
N ASP A 647 -16.69 24.82 31.93
CA ASP A 647 -17.57 25.26 33.00
C ASP A 647 -18.76 26.14 32.53
N VAL A 648 -18.90 26.38 31.22
CA VAL A 648 -19.97 27.27 30.70
C VAL A 648 -21.25 26.48 30.49
N SER A 649 -22.31 26.84 31.18
CA SER A 649 -23.58 26.08 31.24
C SER A 649 -24.23 25.80 29.86
N MET A 650 -24.07 26.70 28.90
CA MET A 650 -24.63 26.54 27.55
C MET A 650 -23.85 25.52 26.73
N VAL A 651 -22.50 25.52 26.79
CA VAL A 651 -21.63 24.53 26.12
C VAL A 651 -21.87 23.15 26.72
N ASN A 652 -22.05 23.06 28.02
CA ASN A 652 -22.37 21.80 28.70
C ASN A 652 -23.71 21.19 28.26
N ALA A 653 -24.70 22.01 27.93
CA ALA A 653 -26.00 21.54 27.43
C ALA A 653 -25.90 20.99 26.01
N LEU A 654 -25.14 21.66 25.13
CA LEU A 654 -24.89 21.22 23.76
C LEU A 654 -24.07 19.92 23.75
N ASP A 655 -23.02 19.83 24.57
CA ASP A 655 -22.20 18.61 24.69
C ASP A 655 -23.02 17.42 25.20
N THR A 656 -23.90 17.62 26.18
CA THR A 656 -24.81 16.57 26.66
C THR A 656 -25.76 16.13 25.56
N GLY A 657 -26.33 17.07 24.80
CA GLY A 657 -27.24 16.78 23.70
C GLY A 657 -26.56 15.97 22.57
N ALA A 658 -25.32 16.31 22.22
CA ALA A 658 -24.55 15.59 21.20
C ALA A 658 -24.19 14.17 21.67
N ARG A 659 -23.76 13.96 22.91
CA ARG A 659 -23.47 12.64 23.50
C ARG A 659 -24.72 11.77 23.55
N GLU A 660 -25.86 12.32 23.99
CA GLU A 660 -27.15 11.61 24.00
C GLU A 660 -27.61 11.28 22.57
N ARG A 661 -27.37 12.17 21.58
CA ARG A 661 -27.68 11.92 20.17
C ARG A 661 -26.92 10.69 19.65
N VAL A 662 -25.62 10.62 19.87
CA VAL A 662 -24.79 9.46 19.48
C VAL A 662 -25.32 8.18 20.13
N LEU A 663 -25.57 8.19 21.43
CA LEU A 663 -26.18 7.05 22.14
C LEU A 663 -27.52 6.63 21.55
N ARG A 664 -28.38 7.59 21.23
CA ARG A 664 -29.71 7.36 20.67
C ARG A 664 -29.64 6.69 19.30
N GLN A 665 -28.68 7.16 18.43
CA GLN A 665 -28.47 6.57 17.12
C GLN A 665 -27.86 5.15 17.22
N MET A 666 -26.87 4.95 18.08
CA MET A 666 -26.32 3.60 18.34
C MET A 666 -27.39 2.64 18.87
N ALA A 667 -28.22 3.09 19.81
CA ALA A 667 -29.33 2.30 20.33
C ALA A 667 -30.38 1.96 19.27
N LYS A 668 -30.68 2.89 18.36
CA LYS A 668 -31.60 2.66 17.24
C LYS A 668 -31.06 1.56 16.31
N HIS A 669 -29.80 1.62 15.92
CA HIS A 669 -29.18 0.57 15.09
C HIS A 669 -29.11 -0.76 15.83
N LEU A 670 -28.78 -0.74 17.13
CA LEU A 670 -28.73 -1.93 17.98
C LEU A 670 -30.09 -2.61 18.13
N SER A 671 -31.18 -1.82 18.22
CA SER A 671 -32.55 -2.35 18.36
C SER A 671 -33.03 -3.11 17.11
N SER A 672 -32.40 -2.88 15.95
CA SER A 672 -32.69 -3.63 14.72
C SER A 672 -32.07 -5.04 14.72
N LEU A 673 -31.15 -5.33 15.66
CA LEU A 673 -30.50 -6.63 15.79
C LEU A 673 -31.29 -7.58 16.69
N GLY A 674 -31.34 -8.85 16.32
CA GLY A 674 -31.83 -9.91 17.24
C GLY A 674 -30.77 -10.21 18.31
N ALA A 675 -31.19 -10.52 19.54
CA ALA A 675 -30.27 -10.87 20.63
C ALA A 675 -29.34 -12.07 20.28
N THR A 676 -29.76 -12.95 19.39
CA THR A 676 -29.01 -14.12 18.93
C THR A 676 -27.89 -13.77 17.95
N SER A 677 -27.90 -12.58 17.38
CA SER A 677 -26.84 -12.09 16.46
C SER A 677 -25.67 -11.42 17.19
N VAL A 678 -25.83 -11.15 18.49
CA VAL A 678 -24.84 -10.49 19.34
C VAL A 678 -24.10 -11.54 20.17
N SER A 679 -22.77 -11.45 20.24
CA SER A 679 -21.96 -12.36 21.05
C SER A 679 -22.25 -12.18 22.57
N PRO A 680 -21.91 -13.17 23.41
CA PRO A 680 -22.05 -13.04 24.87
C PRO A 680 -21.26 -11.85 25.43
N GLU A 681 -20.07 -11.56 24.86
CA GLU A 681 -19.24 -10.43 25.24
C GLU A 681 -19.93 -9.10 24.86
N GLY A 682 -20.47 -9.03 23.64
CA GLY A 682 -21.26 -7.89 23.16
C GLY A 682 -22.48 -7.62 24.02
N LEU A 683 -23.22 -8.66 24.40
CA LEU A 683 -24.35 -8.55 25.32
C LEU A 683 -23.92 -8.03 26.70
N SER A 684 -22.76 -8.48 27.19
CA SER A 684 -22.20 -7.99 28.45
C SER A 684 -21.84 -6.51 28.40
N ALA A 685 -21.23 -6.07 27.28
CA ALA A 685 -20.93 -4.66 27.04
C ALA A 685 -22.20 -3.79 27.00
N ILE A 686 -23.24 -4.27 26.31
CA ILE A 686 -24.54 -3.60 26.25
C ILE A 686 -25.11 -3.44 27.66
N TYR A 687 -24.99 -4.46 28.51
CA TYR A 687 -25.54 -4.38 29.87
C TYR A 687 -24.82 -3.32 30.72
N MET A 688 -23.47 -3.25 30.64
CA MET A 688 -22.72 -2.22 31.32
C MET A 688 -23.09 -0.82 30.83
N ALA A 689 -23.29 -0.66 29.50
CA ALA A 689 -23.78 0.58 28.92
C ALA A 689 -25.17 0.98 29.45
N ILE A 690 -26.08 0.04 29.57
CA ILE A 690 -27.44 0.24 30.15
C ILE A 690 -27.34 0.78 31.57
N LEU A 691 -26.48 0.19 32.41
CA LEU A 691 -26.28 0.66 33.80
C LEU A 691 -25.69 2.08 33.85
N ALA A 692 -24.78 2.40 32.95
CA ALA A 692 -24.18 3.74 32.83
C ALA A 692 -25.23 4.79 32.42
N VAL A 693 -26.07 4.46 31.42
CA VAL A 693 -27.14 5.35 30.96
C VAL A 693 -28.20 5.55 32.05
N GLU A 694 -28.59 4.48 32.74
CA GLU A 694 -29.52 4.56 33.86
C GLU A 694 -29.02 5.51 34.97
N MET A 695 -27.72 5.44 35.25
CA MET A 695 -27.08 6.27 36.27
C MET A 695 -27.02 7.77 35.89
N HIS A 696 -26.59 8.06 34.64
CA HIS A 696 -26.26 9.43 34.23
C HIS A 696 -27.39 10.19 33.52
N SER A 697 -28.28 9.49 32.79
CA SER A 697 -29.40 10.10 32.08
C SER A 697 -30.65 9.26 32.23
N PRO A 698 -31.32 9.31 33.37
CA PRO A 698 -32.53 8.52 33.62
C PRO A 698 -33.65 8.79 32.61
N LEU A 699 -33.74 9.98 32.04
CA LEU A 699 -34.70 10.35 31.01
C LEU A 699 -34.42 9.61 29.69
N LEU A 700 -33.17 9.65 29.25
CA LEU A 700 -32.74 8.88 28.08
C LEU A 700 -32.92 7.37 28.29
N PHE A 701 -32.59 6.86 29.47
CA PHE A 701 -32.81 5.48 29.81
C PHE A 701 -34.30 5.09 29.70
N ALA A 702 -35.21 5.91 30.20
CA ALA A 702 -36.66 5.66 30.10
C ALA A 702 -37.14 5.66 28.63
N GLU A 703 -36.62 6.57 27.81
CA GLU A 703 -36.88 6.62 26.37
C GLU A 703 -36.42 5.34 25.68
N LEU A 704 -35.19 4.94 25.91
CA LEU A 704 -34.55 3.80 25.23
C LEU A 704 -35.08 2.45 25.71
N LYS A 705 -35.49 2.31 26.97
CA LYS A 705 -35.98 1.07 27.59
C LYS A 705 -37.18 0.47 26.86
N SER A 706 -38.01 1.31 26.27
CA SER A 706 -39.20 0.85 25.52
C SER A 706 -38.84 0.09 24.23
N ASN A 707 -37.66 0.36 23.67
CA ASN A 707 -37.26 -0.14 22.36
C ASN A 707 -36.45 -1.45 22.42
N TRP A 708 -35.81 -1.79 23.56
CA TRP A 708 -34.86 -2.92 23.66
C TRP A 708 -35.08 -3.85 24.88
N GLY A 709 -36.29 -3.93 25.35
CA GLY A 709 -36.59 -4.82 26.49
C GLY A 709 -36.15 -6.27 26.33
N HIS A 710 -36.27 -6.81 25.13
CA HIS A 710 -35.78 -8.16 24.78
C HIS A 710 -34.23 -8.27 24.80
N LEU A 711 -33.51 -7.24 24.30
CA LEU A 711 -32.07 -7.21 24.29
C LEU A 711 -31.50 -6.97 25.69
N ALA A 712 -32.13 -6.12 26.49
CA ALA A 712 -31.72 -5.84 27.85
C ALA A 712 -31.78 -7.08 28.74
N ALA A 713 -32.81 -7.92 28.59
CA ALA A 713 -32.92 -9.16 29.36
C ALA A 713 -31.84 -10.18 28.98
N ALA A 714 -31.54 -10.31 27.68
CA ALA A 714 -30.43 -11.14 27.19
C ALA A 714 -29.08 -10.63 27.68
N ALA A 715 -28.87 -9.31 27.64
CA ALA A 715 -27.66 -8.64 28.10
C ALA A 715 -27.42 -8.86 29.60
N GLU A 716 -28.46 -8.69 30.44
CA GLU A 716 -28.38 -8.99 31.88
C GLU A 716 -28.04 -10.46 32.13
N SER A 717 -28.67 -11.37 31.43
CA SER A 717 -28.43 -12.81 31.56
C SER A 717 -26.97 -13.16 31.21
N SER A 718 -26.46 -12.61 30.11
CA SER A 718 -25.06 -12.82 29.68
C SER A 718 -24.09 -12.27 30.72
N TRP A 719 -24.30 -11.03 31.19
CA TRP A 719 -23.44 -10.42 32.21
C TRP A 719 -23.39 -11.26 33.49
N ARG A 720 -24.55 -11.75 33.99
CA ARG A 720 -24.62 -12.62 35.18
C ARG A 720 -23.87 -13.94 34.95
N ALA A 721 -23.93 -14.49 33.76
CA ALA A 721 -23.23 -15.73 33.41
C ALA A 721 -21.72 -15.55 33.44
N THR A 722 -21.18 -14.42 33.00
CA THR A 722 -19.74 -14.13 33.07
C THR A 722 -19.21 -14.09 34.50
N LYS A 723 -20.02 -13.62 35.46
CA LYS A 723 -19.66 -13.57 36.90
C LYS A 723 -19.64 -14.93 37.60
N GLY A 724 -20.17 -15.97 36.97
CA GLY A 724 -20.09 -17.35 37.49
C GLY A 724 -18.69 -17.96 37.38
N LYS A 725 -17.79 -17.39 36.53
CA LYS A 725 -16.39 -17.82 36.44
C LYS A 725 -15.65 -17.31 37.69
N GLY A 726 -14.82 -18.17 38.30
CA GLY A 726 -14.01 -17.79 39.48
C GLY A 726 -13.03 -16.65 39.16
N PRO A 727 -12.72 -15.78 40.11
CA PRO A 727 -11.83 -14.65 39.89
C PRO A 727 -10.38 -15.10 39.79
N THR A 728 -9.58 -14.32 39.04
CA THR A 728 -8.11 -14.44 39.02
C THR A 728 -7.52 -13.42 39.99
N VAL A 729 -7.07 -13.85 41.14
CA VAL A 729 -6.49 -12.95 42.15
C VAL A 729 -5.04 -12.59 41.83
N SER A 730 -4.75 -11.31 41.62
CA SER A 730 -3.44 -10.80 41.28
C SER A 730 -2.45 -10.86 42.47
N LYS A 731 -1.12 -10.79 42.18
CA LYS A 731 -0.11 -10.67 43.23
C LYS A 731 -0.29 -9.39 44.06
N LEU A 732 -0.65 -8.28 43.43
CA LEU A 732 -0.91 -7.00 44.08
C LEU A 732 -2.10 -7.11 45.02
N GLN A 733 -3.20 -7.68 44.58
CA GLN A 733 -4.40 -7.89 45.39
C GLN A 733 -4.09 -8.74 46.63
N LYS A 734 -3.28 -9.83 46.46
CA LYS A 734 -2.83 -10.62 47.63
C LYS A 734 -2.00 -9.79 48.63
N ALA A 735 -1.13 -8.90 48.12
CA ALA A 735 -0.32 -8.03 48.97
C ALA A 735 -1.17 -7.00 49.76
N VAL A 736 -2.14 -6.40 49.07
CA VAL A 736 -3.13 -5.49 49.72
C VAL A 736 -3.96 -6.23 50.74
N GLY A 737 -4.48 -7.43 50.44
CA GLY A 737 -5.20 -8.27 51.40
C GLY A 737 -4.42 -8.57 52.67
N LYS A 738 -3.13 -8.96 52.50
CA LYS A 738 -2.23 -9.17 53.65
C LYS A 738 -2.11 -7.91 54.53
N THR A 739 -2.00 -6.74 53.89
CA THR A 739 -1.89 -5.46 54.67
C THR A 739 -3.21 -5.10 55.34
N LEU A 740 -4.38 -5.44 54.79
CA LEU A 740 -5.68 -5.32 55.46
C LEU A 740 -5.74 -6.21 56.69
N ASP A 741 -5.24 -7.46 56.60
CA ASP A 741 -5.16 -8.41 57.74
C ASP A 741 -4.26 -7.85 58.84
N GLU A 742 -3.07 -7.26 58.45
CA GLU A 742 -2.15 -6.63 59.40
C GLU A 742 -2.75 -5.39 60.10
N LEU A 743 -3.67 -4.68 59.44
CA LEU A 743 -4.45 -3.57 60.00
C LEU A 743 -5.67 -4.02 60.84
N GLY A 744 -5.96 -5.31 60.88
CA GLY A 744 -7.09 -5.87 61.58
C GLY A 744 -8.44 -5.53 60.94
N VAL A 745 -8.47 -5.25 59.65
CA VAL A 745 -9.68 -4.93 58.91
C VAL A 745 -10.36 -6.20 58.49
N GLU A 746 -11.61 -6.39 58.93
CA GLU A 746 -12.42 -7.53 58.45
C GLU A 746 -13.01 -7.25 57.09
N TYR A 747 -12.82 -8.14 56.15
CA TYR A 747 -13.37 -8.03 54.79
C TYR A 747 -13.81 -9.38 54.19
N GLU A 748 -14.53 -9.30 53.10
CA GLU A 748 -14.82 -10.43 52.20
C GLU A 748 -14.21 -10.15 50.84
N SER A 749 -13.32 -11.05 50.38
CA SER A 749 -12.69 -10.93 49.03
C SER A 749 -13.69 -11.35 47.96
N GLU A 750 -13.68 -10.64 46.82
CA GLU A 750 -14.41 -11.01 45.62
C GLU A 750 -15.91 -11.24 45.84
N LYS A 751 -16.52 -10.53 46.79
CA LYS A 751 -17.94 -10.65 47.09
C LYS A 751 -18.75 -9.89 46.07
N LEU A 752 -19.71 -10.57 45.45
CA LEU A 752 -20.68 -9.94 44.55
C LEU A 752 -21.61 -8.97 45.28
N VAL A 753 -21.67 -7.71 44.81
CA VAL A 753 -22.56 -6.65 45.33
C VAL A 753 -23.71 -6.36 44.35
N ARG A 754 -24.70 -5.59 44.80
CA ARG A 754 -25.90 -5.20 43.99
C ARG A 754 -26.60 -6.41 43.36
N GLY A 755 -26.83 -7.50 44.15
CA GLY A 755 -27.53 -8.67 43.65
C GLY A 755 -26.76 -9.47 42.57
N GLY A 756 -25.42 -9.44 42.63
CA GLY A 756 -24.57 -10.22 41.72
C GLY A 756 -24.05 -9.47 40.50
N LEU A 757 -24.09 -8.12 40.48
CA LEU A 757 -23.73 -7.35 39.31
C LEU A 757 -22.23 -7.00 39.22
N ILE A 758 -21.60 -6.57 40.30
CA ILE A 758 -20.17 -6.23 40.32
C ILE A 758 -19.48 -7.00 41.46
N ARG A 759 -18.24 -7.33 41.25
CA ARG A 759 -17.38 -8.06 42.18
C ARG A 759 -16.18 -7.21 42.54
N PRO A 760 -16.24 -6.38 43.61
CA PRO A 760 -15.06 -5.66 44.10
C PRO A 760 -14.01 -6.61 44.66
N ASP A 761 -12.73 -6.20 44.63
CA ASP A 761 -11.62 -6.98 45.16
C ASP A 761 -11.83 -7.29 46.65
N PHE A 762 -12.24 -6.29 47.41
CA PHE A 762 -12.57 -6.48 48.83
C PHE A 762 -13.80 -5.66 49.22
N VAL A 763 -14.66 -6.28 49.98
CA VAL A 763 -15.82 -5.63 50.65
C VAL A 763 -15.53 -5.59 52.14
N VAL A 764 -15.30 -4.39 52.68
CA VAL A 764 -14.97 -4.20 54.09
C VAL A 764 -16.22 -4.38 54.96
N LYS A 765 -16.08 -5.12 56.04
CA LYS A 765 -17.15 -5.28 57.05
C LYS A 765 -17.13 -4.10 58.03
N GLY A 766 -18.25 -3.46 58.28
CA GLY A 766 -18.34 -2.33 59.17
C GLY A 766 -19.63 -1.54 59.02
N LYS A 767 -19.73 -0.41 59.71
CA LYS A 767 -20.92 0.47 59.61
C LYS A 767 -20.94 1.24 58.28
N ALA A 768 -19.78 1.61 57.76
CA ALA A 768 -19.63 2.24 56.45
C ALA A 768 -19.62 1.19 55.34
N LYS A 769 -20.31 1.46 54.22
CA LYS A 769 -20.25 0.62 53.03
C LYS A 769 -18.98 0.96 52.26
N ILE A 770 -17.90 0.25 52.53
CA ILE A 770 -16.61 0.46 51.89
C ILE A 770 -16.25 -0.73 51.01
N VAL A 771 -15.81 -0.45 49.81
CA VAL A 771 -15.15 -1.40 48.89
C VAL A 771 -13.74 -0.94 48.59
N VAL A 772 -12.82 -1.88 48.49
CA VAL A 772 -11.45 -1.62 48.08
C VAL A 772 -11.22 -2.24 46.71
N GLU A 773 -10.82 -1.46 45.76
CA GLU A 773 -10.41 -1.81 44.41
C GLU A 773 -8.90 -1.67 44.26
N VAL A 774 -8.26 -2.69 43.71
CA VAL A 774 -6.79 -2.76 43.54
C VAL A 774 -6.46 -2.65 42.07
N ASP A 775 -6.18 -1.43 41.64
CA ASP A 775 -5.92 -1.13 40.24
C ASP A 775 -4.46 -1.41 39.89
N GLY A 776 -4.23 -2.53 39.20
CA GLY A 776 -2.95 -2.90 38.62
C GLY A 776 -2.51 -1.99 37.45
N PRO A 777 -1.30 -2.18 36.89
CA PRO A 777 -0.76 -1.33 35.84
C PRO A 777 -1.63 -1.30 34.58
N TYR A 778 -2.42 -2.33 34.33
CA TYR A 778 -3.29 -2.44 33.16
C TYR A 778 -4.57 -1.59 33.24
N HIS A 779 -4.88 -1.02 34.38
CA HIS A 779 -6.02 -0.12 34.61
C HIS A 779 -5.70 1.36 34.30
N PHE A 780 -4.48 1.65 33.84
CA PHE A 780 -4.02 3.01 33.57
C PHE A 780 -3.52 3.18 32.14
N SER A 781 -3.72 4.38 31.62
CA SER A 781 -3.03 4.89 30.41
C SER A 781 -1.86 5.76 30.84
N VAL A 782 -0.85 5.85 29.96
CA VAL A 782 0.36 6.63 30.16
C VAL A 782 0.27 7.93 29.37
N GLU A 783 0.42 9.07 30.05
CA GLU A 783 0.53 10.40 29.44
C GLU A 783 2.00 10.79 29.43
N PRO A 784 2.61 11.14 28.26
CA PRO A 784 4.01 11.52 28.21
C PRO A 784 4.28 12.77 29.03
N SER A 785 5.47 12.87 29.61
CA SER A 785 5.88 14.06 30.37
C SER A 785 6.08 15.24 29.41
N ALA A 786 5.75 16.45 29.86
CA ALA A 786 6.01 17.67 29.09
C ALA A 786 7.52 17.89 28.82
N ALA A 787 8.41 17.22 29.52
CA ALA A 787 9.86 17.25 29.30
C ALA A 787 10.28 16.46 28.05
N SER A 788 9.48 15.49 27.58
CA SER A 788 9.73 14.77 26.32
C SER A 788 9.59 15.66 25.08
N ASP A 789 8.98 16.82 25.19
CA ASP A 789 8.90 17.84 24.12
C ASP A 789 10.21 18.66 24.00
N ALA A 790 11.11 18.62 24.98
CA ALA A 790 12.30 19.48 25.05
C ALA A 790 13.57 18.90 24.41
N GLY A 791 13.52 17.69 23.81
CA GLY A 791 14.63 17.17 22.99
C GLY A 791 15.88 16.71 23.75
N GLU A 792 15.82 16.45 25.08
CA GLU A 792 16.95 15.90 25.81
C GLU A 792 17.20 14.43 25.41
N GLU A 793 18.46 14.14 25.05
CA GLU A 793 18.95 12.81 24.67
C GLU A 793 18.82 11.85 25.87
N LEU A 794 17.89 10.94 25.78
CA LEU A 794 17.81 9.77 26.67
C LEU A 794 18.50 8.59 25.96
N GLU A 795 19.63 8.20 26.53
CA GLU A 795 20.45 7.07 26.09
C GLU A 795 19.70 5.74 26.23
N ASP A 796 19.93 4.89 25.24
CA ASP A 796 19.69 3.44 25.16
C ASP A 796 18.38 2.86 25.74
N TRP A 797 17.30 2.91 24.95
CA TRP A 797 16.02 2.33 25.37
C TRP A 797 15.65 0.97 24.74
N PHE A 798 16.26 0.59 23.61
CA PHE A 798 16.03 -0.71 22.97
C PHE A 798 17.04 -1.81 23.37
N GLY A 799 17.79 -1.63 24.41
CA GLY A 799 18.86 -2.51 24.88
C GLY A 799 18.47 -3.51 25.98
N GLY A 800 17.30 -4.12 25.94
CA GLY A 800 16.89 -5.03 27.03
C GLY A 800 16.09 -6.25 26.62
N GLY A 801 16.48 -6.96 25.55
CA GLY A 801 15.90 -8.25 25.14
C GLY A 801 16.67 -9.45 25.61
N GLY A 802 17.06 -9.53 26.87
CA GLY A 802 17.69 -10.71 27.47
C GLY A 802 16.98 -11.05 28.76
N GLY A 803 16.14 -12.10 28.76
CA GLY A 803 15.78 -12.94 29.87
C GLY A 803 15.57 -12.34 31.26
N GLU A 804 15.03 -11.14 31.38
CA GLU A 804 14.76 -10.54 32.68
C GLU A 804 13.33 -10.81 33.17
N THR A 805 13.22 -10.95 34.50
CA THR A 805 12.00 -11.30 35.20
C THR A 805 10.84 -10.34 34.90
N PRO A 806 9.56 -10.75 35.02
CA PRO A 806 8.39 -9.93 34.81
C PRO A 806 8.41 -8.56 35.54
N ASP A 807 9.16 -8.45 36.63
CA ASP A 807 9.27 -7.22 37.46
C ASP A 807 10.17 -6.14 36.80
N ALA A 808 11.10 -6.51 35.91
CA ALA A 808 11.95 -5.54 35.22
C ALA A 808 11.18 -4.90 34.02
N LEU A 809 10.43 -5.71 33.28
CA LEU A 809 9.55 -5.24 32.19
C LEU A 809 8.45 -4.27 32.68
N GLU A 810 7.96 -4.45 33.92
CA GLU A 810 6.97 -3.53 34.52
C GLU A 810 7.58 -2.17 34.91
N LYS A 811 8.86 -2.11 35.28
CA LYS A 811 9.54 -0.83 35.62
C LYS A 811 9.80 0.05 34.40
N ASP A 812 10.07 -0.55 33.24
CA ASP A 812 10.43 0.21 32.03
C ASP A 812 9.20 0.72 31.25
N ARG A 813 8.03 0.13 31.46
CA ARG A 813 6.79 0.51 30.77
C ARG A 813 6.37 1.97 31.00
N PHE A 814 6.68 2.51 32.13
CA PHE A 814 6.13 3.80 32.59
C PHE A 814 7.12 4.96 32.57
N GLY A 815 8.21 4.93 31.84
CA GLY A 815 9.20 6.01 31.68
C GLY A 815 9.31 7.05 32.82
N PHE A 816 10.46 7.57 33.11
CA PHE A 816 10.64 8.59 34.15
C PHE A 816 9.80 9.84 33.83
N GLY A 817 8.89 10.23 34.75
CA GLY A 817 8.12 11.47 34.63
C GLY A 817 6.74 11.34 34.00
N SER A 818 6.36 10.18 33.46
CA SER A 818 5.02 9.98 32.87
C SER A 818 3.90 10.04 33.91
N VAL A 819 2.73 10.56 33.51
CA VAL A 819 1.54 10.64 34.35
C VAL A 819 0.63 9.47 34.03
N LEU A 820 0.21 8.70 35.06
CA LEU A 820 -0.77 7.63 34.93
C LEU A 820 -2.18 8.18 35.08
N ARG A 821 -3.05 7.82 34.12
CA ARG A 821 -4.48 8.19 34.16
C ARG A 821 -5.33 6.92 34.16
N PRO A 822 -6.32 6.78 35.02
CA PRO A 822 -7.19 5.60 35.03
C PRO A 822 -7.99 5.52 33.73
N LEU A 823 -8.19 4.29 33.24
CA LEU A 823 -9.00 4.01 32.06
C LEU A 823 -10.49 4.29 32.32
N GLY A 824 -11.23 4.60 31.24
CA GLY A 824 -12.65 4.97 31.36
C GLY A 824 -13.52 3.88 31.96
N GLY A 825 -13.28 2.60 31.64
CA GLY A 825 -13.99 1.46 32.23
C GLY A 825 -13.78 1.34 33.74
N THR A 826 -12.53 1.58 34.20
CA THR A 826 -12.20 1.63 35.65
C THR A 826 -12.98 2.74 36.36
N ILE A 827 -13.04 3.92 35.73
CA ILE A 827 -13.82 5.04 36.28
C ILE A 827 -15.30 4.72 36.32
N LEU A 828 -15.85 4.16 35.24
CA LEU A 828 -17.27 3.76 35.17
C LEU A 828 -17.62 2.77 36.27
N ARG A 829 -16.79 1.75 36.49
CA ARG A 829 -16.99 0.79 37.58
C ARG A 829 -17.07 1.47 38.94
N ASN A 830 -16.14 2.35 39.24
CA ASN A 830 -16.06 3.06 40.49
C ASN A 830 -17.28 4.03 40.68
N GLN A 831 -17.73 4.69 39.63
CA GLN A 831 -18.91 5.54 39.61
C GLN A 831 -20.19 4.73 39.88
N LEU A 832 -20.34 3.54 39.27
CA LEU A 832 -21.48 2.66 39.52
C LEU A 832 -21.51 2.21 40.97
N LEU A 833 -20.39 1.78 41.54
CA LEU A 833 -20.30 1.41 42.96
C LEU A 833 -20.69 2.60 43.86
N SER A 834 -20.16 3.78 43.58
CA SER A 834 -20.47 5.02 44.33
C SER A 834 -21.94 5.39 44.23
N SER A 835 -22.58 5.25 43.04
CA SER A 835 -24.02 5.53 42.85
C SER A 835 -24.92 4.58 43.66
N TRP A 836 -24.42 3.40 43.99
CA TRP A 836 -25.11 2.41 44.84
C TRP A 836 -24.82 2.60 46.33
N GLY A 837 -24.12 3.70 46.66
CA GLY A 837 -23.87 4.10 48.03
C GLY A 837 -22.67 3.42 48.69
N TRP A 838 -21.73 2.92 47.88
CA TRP A 838 -20.44 2.42 48.37
C TRP A 838 -19.40 3.53 48.37
N ASN A 839 -18.58 3.59 49.41
CA ASN A 839 -17.38 4.39 49.46
C ASN A 839 -16.25 3.56 48.79
N VAL A 840 -15.80 4.00 47.63
CA VAL A 840 -14.79 3.27 46.83
C VAL A 840 -13.39 3.74 47.19
N VAL A 841 -12.61 2.85 47.75
CA VAL A 841 -11.17 3.02 48.02
C VAL A 841 -10.40 2.42 46.88
N THR A 842 -9.65 3.25 46.14
CA THR A 842 -8.81 2.78 45.02
C THR A 842 -7.37 2.72 45.48
N VAL A 843 -6.75 1.53 45.44
CA VAL A 843 -5.33 1.28 45.69
C VAL A 843 -4.63 1.22 44.34
N SER A 844 -3.93 2.29 43.95
CA SER A 844 -3.21 2.34 42.70
C SER A 844 -1.88 1.58 42.78
N TYR A 845 -1.50 0.84 41.75
CA TYR A 845 -0.23 0.15 41.64
C TYR A 845 0.96 1.08 41.92
N ARG A 846 0.96 2.28 41.35
CA ARG A 846 2.06 3.26 41.45
C ARG A 846 2.28 3.73 42.88
N ASP A 847 1.21 4.05 43.58
CA ASP A 847 1.32 4.55 44.95
C ASP A 847 1.67 3.43 45.94
N TRP A 848 1.18 2.21 45.63
CA TRP A 848 1.56 1.01 46.37
C TRP A 848 3.04 0.68 46.25
N VAL A 849 3.62 0.74 45.02
CA VAL A 849 5.07 0.51 44.79
C VAL A 849 5.92 1.63 45.43
N LYS A 850 5.46 2.89 45.40
CA LYS A 850 6.15 3.97 46.14
C LYS A 850 6.19 3.68 47.64
N ALA A 851 5.10 3.23 48.23
CA ALA A 851 5.07 2.84 49.62
C ALA A 851 5.90 1.58 49.94
N ASP A 852 6.18 0.72 48.96
CA ASP A 852 7.03 -0.46 49.07
C ASP A 852 8.54 -0.14 49.12
N ASN A 853 8.93 0.93 48.45
CA ASN A 853 10.34 1.40 48.38
C ASN A 853 10.77 2.13 49.66
N ASP A 854 9.86 2.36 50.61
CA ASP A 854 10.21 2.91 51.92
C ASP A 854 10.70 1.77 52.84
N THR A 855 11.99 1.89 53.22
CA THR A 855 12.70 0.91 54.08
C THR A 855 12.15 0.78 55.53
N SER A 856 11.21 1.65 55.91
CA SER A 856 10.63 1.62 57.25
C SER A 856 9.64 0.47 57.51
N GLY A 857 9.20 -0.22 56.47
CA GLY A 857 8.23 -1.36 56.54
C GLY A 857 6.82 -0.97 57.00
N GLY A 858 6.57 0.30 57.32
CA GLY A 858 5.27 0.79 57.78
C GLY A 858 4.45 1.57 56.76
N ALA A 859 5.10 2.06 55.70
CA ALA A 859 4.47 2.99 54.76
C ALA A 859 3.25 2.43 54.00
N LYS A 860 3.25 1.14 53.66
CA LYS A 860 2.07 0.48 53.05
C LYS A 860 0.86 0.48 54.00
N ARG A 861 1.12 0.24 55.28
CA ARG A 861 0.04 0.27 56.29
C ARG A 861 -0.49 1.70 56.50
N GLU A 862 0.39 2.70 56.58
CA GLU A 862 -0.02 4.09 56.67
C GLU A 862 -0.79 4.55 55.45
N TYR A 863 -0.29 4.24 54.25
CA TYR A 863 -1.00 4.53 53.01
C TYR A 863 -2.41 3.94 52.99
N LEU A 864 -2.55 2.62 53.20
CA LEU A 864 -3.85 1.96 53.13
C LEU A 864 -4.76 2.42 54.27
N LYS A 865 -4.24 2.63 55.46
CA LYS A 865 -5.00 3.19 56.60
C LYS A 865 -5.52 4.58 56.27
N GLY A 866 -4.71 5.45 55.72
CA GLY A 866 -5.11 6.81 55.33
C GLY A 866 -6.26 6.81 54.31
N LEU A 867 -6.23 5.88 53.32
CA LEU A 867 -7.34 5.71 52.39
C LEU A 867 -8.62 5.21 53.04
N LEU A 868 -8.51 4.27 53.95
CA LEU A 868 -9.66 3.73 54.70
C LEU A 868 -10.29 4.75 55.62
N ASP A 869 -9.47 5.54 56.34
CA ASP A 869 -9.92 6.62 57.23
C ASP A 869 -10.67 7.71 56.43
N GLN A 870 -10.20 8.07 55.23
CA GLN A 870 -10.87 9.00 54.32
C GLN A 870 -12.22 8.44 53.83
N ALA A 871 -12.34 7.12 53.66
CA ALA A 871 -13.59 6.45 53.30
C ALA A 871 -14.54 6.26 54.49
N GLY A 872 -14.17 6.66 55.71
CA GLY A 872 -15.02 6.57 56.91
C GLY A 872 -14.91 5.23 57.64
N TYR A 873 -13.81 4.49 57.48
CA TYR A 873 -13.52 3.33 58.31
C TYR A 873 -13.06 3.79 59.70
N SER A 874 -13.81 3.45 60.77
CA SER A 874 -13.50 3.81 62.14
C SER A 874 -13.60 2.59 63.08
#